data_7c71cfe87a8dede32df74a2bd306cf16
#
_entry.id   7c71cfe87a8dede32df74a2bd306cf16
#
_cell.length_a   1.000
_cell.length_b   1.000
_cell.length_c   1.000
_cell.angle_alpha   90.00
_cell.angle_beta   90.00
_cell.angle_gamma   90.00
#
_symmetry.space_group_name_H-M   'P 1'
#
loop_
_entity.id
_entity.type
_entity.pdbx_description
1 polymer ?
#
loop_
_entity_poly.entity_id
_entity_poly.type
_entity_poly.pdbx_seq_one_letter_code
_entity_poly.pdbx_strand_id
1 'polypeptide(L)'
;MLRSLFISCFFIVVIIQPTQAKEVTEISRLQELNRSTRTVKEWLAQIEQQNPPDQGEKQESEVVQVTSVKANPTDKGVEVILQTSLGQELQVVNRSSGNNFITDIPNAQLRLPNGDAFTFRSTKPIAGVSEITVTNFDAQTIRVSVTGEAGVPIVELFDSPDEGIIFSVASSASSAQQPQQQPQTQNPTPSGQSEGSQQTQPTQPSAQSDEPIELVVTGEQDEYTVPEASTATKTDTPLRDIPQSIQVIPQQVIRDQGITRITDATRNVSGTTLASGYGNLIGDVRVRGFSSGFLRDGFASQPFFIDGGNIEQVEVLKGPASVLYGASEPGGIVNYVTKKPLSNPYYAVDLTAGSYDFYKSAIDLTGPLSNDKLLLYRLNVSYENSGSYRDFIDNDIVFIAPVVTYQVSDSTDITLAYEYLNAKLGFDRGFRPVSAFLNVPRNLNIAEPDDFQDIEQHRLNLTLNHRFNQNLRLRSGFVYLSEKQDSLVTQPGELDADGRTLTDRSYFGGPSNADNYALQTDLIGDFKTGSITHQLLLGLEWRKRDQADRGISGVYEGSFDIFNPAYGLPRIADPNSFFEQTTITTGIYLQDQVTLLPNLKLLAGGRYDFVEYSSGDGQSAPTEFYDSAFSPRIGIVYQPIEPISLYASYSSSFVPNNSRTASGEPLEPSRGTQYEVGIKAELFDKRLSATLAVYDITKTNIPTTDPDDDEFLIAVGEVKSRGIELDIAGEISPGWKVIASGYLNDAFVSKDNNLPEGRRLTNAPTQGASLWTTYEVQKGDLRGLGIGAGLFFVGDRTANIDDPLTLPSYVRTDASISYKRDNWRAALNFKNIFNIKYYESNDFLVFPQAPFTLQGTISVEF
;
A
#
# COMPACT_ATOMS: atom_id res chain seq x y z
N MET A 1 4.11 -31.81 -38.96
CA MET A 1 4.32 -30.38 -39.18
C MET A 1 3.81 -29.62 -37.95
N LEU A 2 4.52 -29.71 -36.83
CA LEU A 2 4.31 -28.94 -35.62
C LEU A 2 5.55 -29.18 -34.73
N ARG A 3 6.69 -28.72 -35.18
CA ARG A 3 7.93 -28.64 -34.45
C ARG A 3 8.72 -27.49 -35.10
N SER A 4 8.74 -26.35 -34.47
CA SER A 4 9.66 -25.24 -34.72
C SER A 4 8.96 -23.90 -34.45
N LEU A 5 8.80 -23.54 -33.16
CA LEU A 5 8.68 -22.15 -32.70
C LEU A 5 8.93 -22.13 -31.19
N PHE A 6 10.12 -22.60 -30.82
CA PHE A 6 10.75 -22.35 -29.53
C PHE A 6 12.18 -21.96 -29.83
N ILE A 7 12.43 -20.69 -30.03
CA ILE A 7 13.80 -20.15 -30.11
C ILE A 7 13.77 -18.73 -29.50
N SER A 8 14.55 -18.65 -28.42
CA SER A 8 15.36 -17.52 -27.97
C SER A 8 14.68 -16.44 -27.15
N CYS A 9 14.44 -16.75 -25.89
CA CYS A 9 14.74 -15.79 -24.84
C CYS A 9 16.10 -16.13 -24.23
N PHE A 10 17.12 -15.37 -24.57
CA PHE A 10 18.45 -15.48 -23.98
C PHE A 10 18.38 -15.02 -22.53
N PHE A 11 18.41 -15.96 -21.60
CA PHE A 11 18.76 -15.70 -20.20
C PHE A 11 20.28 -15.66 -20.08
N ILE A 12 20.84 -14.48 -19.80
CA ILE A 12 22.20 -14.39 -19.27
C ILE A 12 22.10 -14.77 -17.79
N VAL A 13 22.36 -16.02 -17.48
CA VAL A 13 22.61 -16.50 -16.14
C VAL A 13 24.06 -16.17 -15.83
N VAL A 14 24.31 -15.16 -15.02
CA VAL A 14 25.60 -14.94 -14.39
C VAL A 14 25.75 -15.99 -13.30
N ILE A 15 26.49 -17.05 -13.60
CA ILE A 15 26.91 -18.04 -12.62
C ILE A 15 28.04 -17.41 -11.80
N ILE A 16 27.76 -16.99 -10.59
CA ILE A 16 28.78 -16.67 -9.60
C ILE A 16 29.16 -17.98 -8.93
N GLN A 17 30.34 -18.51 -9.27
CA GLN A 17 30.95 -19.61 -8.52
C GLN A 17 31.42 -19.09 -7.15
N PRO A 18 31.21 -19.85 -6.06
CA PRO A 18 31.75 -19.49 -4.75
C PRO A 18 33.27 -19.73 -4.74
N THR A 19 34.03 -18.66 -4.72
CA THR A 19 35.45 -18.71 -4.37
C THR A 19 35.57 -18.87 -2.85
N GLN A 20 36.29 -19.90 -2.44
CA GLN A 20 36.62 -20.18 -1.06
C GLN A 20 37.29 -18.97 -0.40
N ALA A 21 36.71 -18.51 0.70
CA ALA A 21 37.26 -17.49 1.58
C ALA A 21 38.47 -18.06 2.32
N LYS A 22 39.64 -17.45 2.11
CA LYS A 22 40.77 -17.58 3.03
C LYS A 22 40.46 -16.79 4.29
N GLU A 23 40.59 -17.44 5.42
CA GLU A 23 40.67 -16.77 6.72
C GLU A 23 41.77 -15.71 6.70
N VAL A 24 41.41 -14.48 6.98
CA VAL A 24 42.33 -13.43 7.36
C VAL A 24 41.83 -12.81 8.66
N THR A 25 42.58 -13.12 9.70
CA THR A 25 42.54 -12.53 11.02
C THR A 25 42.75 -11.01 10.96
N GLU A 26 41.72 -10.24 11.18
CA GLU A 26 41.83 -8.80 11.56
C GLU A 26 40.78 -8.41 12.62
N ILE A 27 40.99 -8.94 13.84
CA ILE A 27 40.25 -8.53 15.06
C ILE A 27 40.94 -7.36 15.81
N SER A 28 41.78 -6.59 15.17
CA SER A 28 42.49 -5.52 15.86
C SER A 28 42.20 -4.10 15.41
N ARG A 29 41.18 -3.85 14.56
CA ARG A 29 40.83 -2.49 14.14
C ARG A 29 39.46 -1.97 14.59
N LEU A 30 38.68 -2.75 15.29
CA LEU A 30 37.35 -2.31 15.79
C LEU A 30 37.37 -1.77 17.24
N GLN A 31 38.52 -1.67 17.87
CA GLN A 31 38.65 -1.11 19.25
C GLN A 31 38.97 0.41 19.31
N GLU A 32 39.17 1.08 18.16
CA GLU A 32 39.47 2.54 18.19
C GLU A 32 38.27 3.45 17.86
N LEU A 33 37.05 2.92 17.63
CA LEU A 33 35.87 3.73 17.34
C LEU A 33 35.02 4.10 18.58
N ASN A 34 35.53 3.82 19.76
CA ASN A 34 34.83 4.17 21.02
C ASN A 34 35.48 5.39 21.69
N ARG A 35 35.42 6.57 21.03
CA ARG A 35 35.74 7.85 21.68
C ARG A 35 34.79 8.96 21.21
N SER A 36 33.90 9.35 22.17
CA SER A 36 33.37 10.70 22.47
C SER A 36 32.74 11.50 21.31
N THR A 37 31.44 11.68 21.45
CA THR A 37 30.67 12.88 21.10
C THR A 37 31.46 14.02 20.43
N ARG A 38 31.47 14.03 19.10
CA ARG A 38 31.76 15.23 18.31
C ARG A 38 30.45 15.91 17.92
N THR A 39 30.41 17.24 18.01
CA THR A 39 29.25 18.02 17.63
C THR A 39 29.06 17.99 16.10
N VAL A 40 27.80 18.10 15.63
CA VAL A 40 27.44 18.18 14.22
C VAL A 40 28.28 19.24 13.47
N LYS A 41 28.68 20.29 14.15
CA LYS A 41 29.51 21.38 13.61
C LYS A 41 30.95 20.96 13.28
N GLU A 42 31.52 20.04 14.03
CA GLU A 42 32.87 19.48 13.76
C GLU A 42 32.86 18.43 12.65
N TRP A 43 31.72 17.75 12.46
CA TRP A 43 31.51 16.81 11.35
C TRP A 43 31.33 17.54 10.02
N LEU A 44 30.56 18.64 9.99
CA LEU A 44 30.39 19.50 8.81
C LEU A 44 31.71 20.16 8.39
N ALA A 45 32.53 20.62 9.34
CA ALA A 45 33.85 21.20 9.04
C ALA A 45 34.85 20.22 8.44
N GLN A 46 34.67 18.92 8.64
CA GLN A 46 35.51 17.85 8.06
C GLN A 46 35.11 17.52 6.63
N ILE A 47 33.85 17.75 6.24
CA ILE A 47 33.37 17.59 4.86
C ILE A 47 33.88 18.74 3.98
N GLU A 48 33.96 19.96 4.51
CA GLU A 48 34.48 21.14 3.80
C GLU A 48 36.00 21.06 3.50
N GLN A 49 36.76 20.26 4.24
CA GLN A 49 38.21 20.13 4.03
C GLN A 49 38.62 19.07 2.99
N GLN A 50 37.72 18.30 2.41
CA GLN A 50 38.04 17.22 1.47
C GLN A 50 37.83 17.57 -0.01
N ASN A 51 37.33 18.76 -0.35
CA ASN A 51 37.21 19.21 -1.73
C ASN A 51 37.82 20.63 -1.86
N PRO A 52 38.94 20.81 -2.57
CA PRO A 52 39.41 22.14 -2.90
C PRO A 52 38.50 22.77 -3.96
N PRO A 53 38.17 24.07 -3.88
CA PRO A 53 37.23 24.69 -4.79
C PRO A 53 37.88 24.85 -6.19
N ASP A 54 37.21 24.29 -7.17
CA ASP A 54 37.42 24.63 -8.57
C ASP A 54 36.83 26.01 -8.84
N GLN A 55 37.61 26.95 -9.25
CA GLN A 55 37.23 28.32 -9.59
C GLN A 55 36.52 28.32 -10.95
N GLY A 56 35.20 28.21 -10.92
CA GLY A 56 34.36 28.56 -12.04
C GLY A 56 33.22 29.41 -11.50
N GLU A 57 33.22 30.69 -11.74
CA GLU A 57 32.14 31.61 -11.42
C GLU A 57 30.83 31.12 -12.02
N LYS A 58 29.93 30.57 -11.18
CA LYS A 58 28.51 30.47 -11.47
C LYS A 58 27.87 31.77 -11.02
N GLN A 59 27.49 32.60 -11.99
CA GLN A 59 26.49 33.64 -11.78
C GLN A 59 25.24 32.96 -11.18
N GLU A 60 24.87 33.31 -9.95
CA GLU A 60 23.54 33.09 -9.44
C GLU A 60 22.57 33.81 -10.39
N SER A 61 21.71 33.09 -11.07
CA SER A 61 20.65 33.68 -11.87
C SER A 61 19.67 34.35 -10.90
N GLU A 62 19.59 35.65 -10.97
CA GLU A 62 18.67 36.49 -10.20
C GLU A 62 17.22 36.06 -10.56
N VAL A 63 16.39 35.76 -9.56
CA VAL A 63 15.00 35.36 -9.78
C VAL A 63 14.23 36.48 -10.40
N VAL A 64 13.65 36.25 -11.58
CA VAL A 64 12.92 37.27 -12.36
C VAL A 64 11.63 37.67 -11.65
N GLN A 65 11.43 38.94 -11.40
CA GLN A 65 10.21 39.45 -10.77
C GLN A 65 9.16 39.83 -11.82
N VAL A 66 7.99 39.23 -11.73
CA VAL A 66 6.79 39.59 -12.44
C VAL A 66 5.97 40.55 -11.57
N THR A 67 5.88 41.80 -11.96
CA THR A 67 5.35 42.86 -11.11
C THR A 67 3.86 43.09 -11.27
N SER A 68 3.24 42.67 -12.35
CA SER A 68 1.79 42.66 -12.53
C SER A 68 1.32 41.58 -13.51
N VAL A 69 0.06 41.15 -13.37
CA VAL A 69 -0.64 40.29 -14.33
C VAL A 69 -1.91 41.02 -14.80
N LYS A 70 -2.11 41.11 -16.12
CA LYS A 70 -3.29 41.74 -16.74
C LYS A 70 -4.00 40.75 -17.64
N ALA A 71 -5.32 40.75 -17.68
CA ALA A 71 -6.11 39.99 -18.63
C ALA A 71 -6.89 40.97 -19.54
N ASN A 72 -6.57 40.96 -20.81
CA ASN A 72 -7.19 41.85 -21.81
C ASN A 72 -8.10 41.03 -22.74
N PRO A 73 -9.41 41.32 -22.80
CA PRO A 73 -10.28 40.68 -23.78
C PRO A 73 -9.86 41.07 -25.20
N THR A 74 -9.87 40.09 -26.13
CA THR A 74 -9.60 40.27 -27.55
C THR A 74 -10.75 39.69 -28.38
N ASP A 75 -10.81 40.02 -29.66
CA ASP A 75 -11.83 39.48 -30.58
C ASP A 75 -11.77 37.93 -30.72
N LYS A 76 -10.66 37.30 -30.31
CA LYS A 76 -10.44 35.85 -30.44
C LYS A 76 -10.40 35.11 -29.08
N GLY A 77 -10.42 35.84 -27.97
CA GLY A 77 -10.27 35.24 -26.66
C GLY A 77 -9.86 36.24 -25.58
N VAL A 78 -8.93 35.85 -24.73
CA VAL A 78 -8.34 36.70 -23.69
C VAL A 78 -6.81 36.55 -23.69
N GLU A 79 -6.11 37.66 -23.61
CA GLU A 79 -4.66 37.70 -23.44
C GLU A 79 -4.31 37.97 -21.99
N VAL A 80 -3.52 37.07 -21.40
CA VAL A 80 -2.99 37.21 -20.04
C VAL A 80 -1.52 37.59 -20.13
N ILE A 81 -1.21 38.83 -19.69
CA ILE A 81 0.12 39.42 -19.80
C ILE A 81 0.79 39.42 -18.44
N LEU A 82 1.94 38.73 -18.35
CA LEU A 82 2.81 38.71 -17.16
C LEU A 82 3.89 39.80 -17.36
N GLN A 83 3.73 40.95 -16.72
CA GLN A 83 4.63 42.08 -16.88
C GLN A 83 5.97 41.88 -16.18
N THR A 84 7.04 41.79 -16.98
CA THR A 84 8.43 41.76 -16.53
C THR A 84 9.35 42.33 -17.59
N SER A 85 10.43 42.98 -17.17
CA SER A 85 11.46 43.49 -18.10
C SER A 85 12.43 42.41 -18.60
N LEU A 86 12.34 41.20 -18.09
CA LEU A 86 13.23 40.05 -18.37
C LEU A 86 12.45 38.87 -18.93
N GLY A 87 11.39 39.10 -19.69
CA GLY A 87 10.54 38.04 -20.26
C GLY A 87 11.30 37.04 -21.14
N GLN A 88 12.33 37.50 -21.87
CA GLN A 88 13.16 36.65 -22.74
C GLN A 88 14.08 35.69 -21.97
N GLU A 89 14.28 35.89 -20.68
CA GLU A 89 15.11 35.01 -19.84
C GLU A 89 14.30 33.88 -19.20
N LEU A 90 12.95 33.95 -19.33
CA LEU A 90 12.04 33.00 -18.72
C LEU A 90 11.80 31.79 -19.63
N GLN A 91 12.01 30.60 -19.08
CA GLN A 91 11.60 29.34 -19.70
C GLN A 91 10.19 28.98 -19.25
N VAL A 92 9.42 28.34 -20.11
CA VAL A 92 8.06 27.90 -19.80
C VAL A 92 7.93 26.40 -20.02
N VAL A 93 7.26 25.73 -19.09
CA VAL A 93 6.97 24.30 -19.19
C VAL A 93 5.45 24.12 -19.19
N ASN A 94 4.91 23.67 -20.33
CA ASN A 94 3.47 23.53 -20.54
C ASN A 94 3.02 22.09 -20.31
N ARG A 95 1.85 21.90 -19.69
CA ARG A 95 1.17 20.63 -19.57
C ARG A 95 -0.34 20.81 -19.53
N SER A 96 -1.09 19.74 -19.81
CA SER A 96 -2.55 19.73 -19.66
C SER A 96 -2.94 18.65 -18.64
N SER A 97 -3.96 18.93 -17.82
CA SER A 97 -4.47 17.98 -16.85
C SER A 97 -5.99 18.13 -16.72
N GLY A 98 -6.76 17.12 -17.07
CA GLY A 98 -8.21 17.21 -17.15
C GLY A 98 -8.63 18.31 -18.13
N ASN A 99 -9.44 19.28 -17.67
CA ASN A 99 -9.84 20.44 -18.46
C ASN A 99 -8.88 21.64 -18.29
N ASN A 100 -7.70 21.45 -17.67
CA ASN A 100 -6.76 22.53 -17.35
C ASN A 100 -5.58 22.52 -18.33
N PHE A 101 -5.23 23.69 -18.84
CA PHE A 101 -3.91 24.00 -19.38
C PHE A 101 -3.08 24.63 -18.27
N ILE A 102 -1.89 24.10 -17.98
CA ILE A 102 -1.01 24.54 -16.90
C ILE A 102 0.35 24.87 -17.47
N THR A 103 0.88 26.06 -17.13
CA THR A 103 2.23 26.47 -17.46
C THR A 103 2.99 26.81 -16.20
N ASP A 104 4.15 26.19 -16.01
CA ASP A 104 5.09 26.53 -14.97
C ASP A 104 6.25 27.35 -15.54
N ILE A 105 6.61 28.43 -14.88
CA ILE A 105 7.65 29.38 -15.27
C ILE A 105 8.72 29.38 -14.15
N PRO A 106 9.79 28.57 -14.26
CA PRO A 106 10.87 28.53 -13.29
C PRO A 106 11.71 29.81 -13.31
N ASN A 107 12.40 30.07 -12.23
CA ASN A 107 13.21 31.28 -11.98
C ASN A 107 12.42 32.60 -12.03
N ALA A 108 11.12 32.53 -11.68
CA ALA A 108 10.25 33.69 -11.66
C ALA A 108 9.39 33.74 -10.41
N GLN A 109 9.06 34.93 -9.94
CA GLN A 109 8.15 35.19 -8.83
C GLN A 109 7.17 36.32 -9.14
N LEU A 110 5.92 36.20 -8.69
CA LEU A 110 4.94 37.28 -8.65
C LEU A 110 5.20 38.13 -7.42
N ARG A 111 5.72 39.38 -7.65
CA ARG A 111 5.98 40.35 -6.58
C ARG A 111 5.58 41.73 -7.02
N LEU A 112 4.77 42.41 -6.21
CA LEU A 112 4.48 43.81 -6.38
C LEU A 112 5.75 44.68 -6.19
N PRO A 113 5.79 45.94 -6.72
CA PRO A 113 6.95 46.79 -6.54
C PRO A 113 7.31 47.12 -5.08
N ASN A 114 6.39 46.87 -4.13
CA ASN A 114 6.65 46.97 -2.68
C ASN A 114 7.23 45.71 -2.06
N GLY A 115 7.47 44.65 -2.86
CA GLY A 115 8.03 43.35 -2.42
C GLY A 115 7.02 42.30 -1.97
N ASP A 116 5.73 42.65 -1.88
CA ASP A 116 4.69 41.67 -1.47
C ASP A 116 4.36 40.68 -2.57
N ALA A 117 4.21 39.40 -2.23
CA ALA A 117 3.73 38.38 -3.17
C ALA A 117 2.25 38.57 -3.45
N PHE A 118 1.82 38.32 -4.69
CA PHE A 118 0.42 38.41 -5.08
C PHE A 118 0.00 37.22 -5.93
N THR A 119 -1.32 37.07 -6.14
CA THR A 119 -1.91 36.06 -7.04
C THR A 119 -2.92 36.80 -7.94
N PHE A 120 -3.04 36.30 -9.19
CA PHE A 120 -4.05 36.78 -10.12
C PHE A 120 -5.09 35.70 -10.34
N ARG A 121 -6.38 36.11 -10.38
CA ARG A 121 -7.49 35.19 -10.66
C ARG A 121 -8.57 35.91 -11.48
N SER A 122 -8.98 35.27 -12.58
CA SER A 122 -10.07 35.73 -13.43
C SER A 122 -11.08 34.60 -13.63
N THR A 123 -12.30 34.81 -13.18
CA THR A 123 -13.39 33.79 -13.29
C THR A 123 -14.25 34.10 -14.51
N LYS A 124 -14.50 33.09 -15.34
CA LYS A 124 -15.27 33.17 -16.60
C LYS A 124 -14.82 34.30 -17.53
N PRO A 125 -13.51 34.35 -17.85
CA PRO A 125 -12.96 35.44 -18.64
C PRO A 125 -13.52 35.47 -20.08
N ILE A 126 -13.80 34.29 -20.65
CA ILE A 126 -14.43 34.12 -21.98
C ILE A 126 -15.32 32.87 -21.96
N ALA A 127 -16.20 32.70 -22.93
CA ALA A 127 -17.04 31.50 -23.08
C ALA A 127 -16.16 30.27 -23.30
N GLY A 128 -16.42 29.18 -22.55
CA GLY A 128 -15.65 27.92 -22.60
C GLY A 128 -14.43 27.88 -21.67
N VAL A 129 -14.11 28.97 -20.95
CA VAL A 129 -13.06 29.02 -19.93
C VAL A 129 -13.68 29.40 -18.59
N SER A 130 -13.63 28.46 -17.63
CA SER A 130 -14.20 28.68 -16.30
C SER A 130 -13.34 29.59 -15.41
N GLU A 131 -11.99 29.47 -15.53
CA GLU A 131 -11.08 30.24 -14.68
C GLU A 131 -9.68 30.37 -15.30
N ILE A 132 -9.00 31.49 -15.00
CA ILE A 132 -7.57 31.66 -15.20
C ILE A 132 -6.95 32.07 -13.87
N THR A 133 -5.89 31.36 -13.43
CA THR A 133 -5.13 31.70 -12.22
C THR A 133 -3.65 31.84 -12.54
N VAL A 134 -2.97 32.79 -11.91
CA VAL A 134 -1.52 32.96 -11.94
C VAL A 134 -1.05 33.12 -10.50
N THR A 135 -0.22 32.14 -10.04
CA THR A 135 0.18 32.05 -8.63
C THR A 135 1.68 31.75 -8.53
N ASN A 136 2.31 32.12 -7.42
CA ASN A 136 3.59 31.51 -7.07
C ASN A 136 3.36 30.06 -6.65
N PHE A 137 3.87 29.13 -7.44
CA PHE A 137 3.77 27.71 -7.15
C PHE A 137 4.76 27.33 -6.04
N ASP A 138 5.97 27.87 -6.08
CA ASP A 138 6.99 27.77 -5.05
C ASP A 138 7.82 29.07 -4.95
N ALA A 139 8.95 29.03 -4.25
CA ALA A 139 9.81 30.19 -4.04
C ALA A 139 10.49 30.71 -5.32
N GLN A 140 10.49 29.97 -6.41
CA GLN A 140 11.19 30.28 -7.66
C GLN A 140 10.36 29.95 -8.92
N THR A 141 9.07 29.61 -8.81
CA THR A 141 8.24 29.17 -9.94
C THR A 141 6.89 29.88 -9.90
N ILE A 142 6.48 30.49 -11.02
CA ILE A 142 5.12 30.96 -11.25
C ILE A 142 4.33 29.87 -11.99
N ARG A 143 3.10 29.62 -11.58
CA ARG A 143 2.16 28.75 -12.27
C ARG A 143 1.01 29.55 -12.86
N VAL A 144 0.77 29.35 -14.16
CA VAL A 144 -0.41 29.83 -14.88
C VAL A 144 -1.31 28.64 -15.15
N SER A 145 -2.57 28.69 -14.71
CA SER A 145 -3.54 27.64 -14.96
C SER A 145 -4.76 28.22 -15.66
N VAL A 146 -5.18 27.62 -16.77
CA VAL A 146 -6.36 27.97 -17.54
C VAL A 146 -7.32 26.80 -17.56
N THR A 147 -8.46 26.92 -16.90
CA THR A 147 -9.47 25.85 -16.75
C THR A 147 -10.59 26.03 -17.76
N GLY A 148 -10.80 25.05 -18.61
CA GLY A 148 -11.93 25.02 -19.55
C GLY A 148 -13.21 24.46 -18.94
N GLU A 149 -14.38 24.83 -19.47
CA GLU A 149 -15.70 24.33 -19.03
C GLU A 149 -15.99 22.90 -19.54
N ALA A 150 -15.51 22.57 -20.75
CA ALA A 150 -15.83 21.27 -21.40
C ALA A 150 -14.62 20.58 -22.01
N GLY A 151 -13.41 21.13 -21.90
CA GLY A 151 -12.15 20.59 -22.44
C GLY A 151 -11.01 21.56 -22.22
N VAL A 152 -9.78 21.14 -22.53
CA VAL A 152 -8.58 21.97 -22.37
C VAL A 152 -8.64 23.16 -23.33
N PRO A 153 -8.51 24.42 -22.83
CA PRO A 153 -8.47 25.60 -23.67
C PRO A 153 -7.20 25.62 -24.55
N ILE A 154 -7.32 26.20 -25.74
CA ILE A 154 -6.16 26.45 -26.60
C ILE A 154 -5.44 27.68 -26.06
N VAL A 155 -4.18 27.54 -25.71
CA VAL A 155 -3.32 28.59 -25.19
C VAL A 155 -2.08 28.71 -26.06
N GLU A 156 -1.91 29.90 -26.68
CA GLU A 156 -0.72 30.24 -27.46
C GLU A 156 0.17 31.16 -26.63
N LEU A 157 1.47 30.98 -26.74
CA LEU A 157 2.46 31.76 -25.99
C LEU A 157 3.19 32.71 -26.92
N PHE A 158 3.35 33.95 -26.48
CA PHE A 158 4.11 34.98 -27.19
C PHE A 158 5.04 35.73 -26.21
N ASP A 159 6.27 35.96 -26.65
CA ASP A 159 7.22 36.79 -25.92
C ASP A 159 7.15 38.22 -26.47
N SER A 160 7.02 39.20 -25.59
CA SER A 160 7.11 40.63 -25.95
C SER A 160 8.25 41.27 -25.18
N PRO A 161 9.24 41.87 -25.90
CA PRO A 161 10.37 42.55 -25.25
C PRO A 161 9.97 43.66 -24.29
N ASP A 162 8.81 44.32 -24.57
CA ASP A 162 8.33 45.48 -23.81
C ASP A 162 7.26 45.12 -22.76
N GLU A 163 6.56 43.99 -22.92
CA GLU A 163 5.41 43.64 -22.07
C GLU A 163 5.60 42.35 -21.25
N GLY A 164 6.62 41.52 -21.56
CA GLY A 164 6.89 40.25 -20.88
C GLY A 164 6.26 39.04 -21.60
N ILE A 165 5.72 38.06 -20.85
CA ILE A 165 5.11 36.84 -21.43
C ILE A 165 3.61 37.03 -21.59
N ILE A 166 3.09 36.72 -22.78
CA ILE A 166 1.68 36.82 -23.13
C ILE A 166 1.10 35.46 -23.43
N PHE A 167 0.07 35.07 -22.69
CA PHE A 167 -0.74 33.89 -22.94
C PHE A 167 -2.04 34.29 -23.67
N SER A 168 -2.18 33.91 -24.93
CA SER A 168 -3.41 34.12 -25.69
C SER A 168 -4.30 32.88 -25.53
N VAL A 169 -5.42 33.03 -24.84
CA VAL A 169 -6.37 31.98 -24.52
C VAL A 169 -7.60 32.07 -25.42
N ALA A 170 -7.80 31.06 -26.27
CA ALA A 170 -8.98 30.94 -27.12
C ALA A 170 -9.99 29.91 -26.58
N SER A 171 -11.29 30.11 -26.84
CA SER A 171 -12.30 29.12 -26.48
C SER A 171 -12.19 27.88 -27.37
N SER A 172 -12.40 26.66 -26.82
CA SER A 172 -12.37 25.39 -27.54
C SER A 172 -13.38 25.26 -28.70
N ALA A 173 -14.26 26.25 -28.91
CA ALA A 173 -15.26 26.27 -29.95
C ALA A 173 -14.79 26.86 -31.29
N SER A 174 -13.54 27.35 -31.38
CA SER A 174 -13.06 28.13 -32.56
C SER A 174 -11.91 27.50 -33.34
N SER A 175 -11.78 26.17 -33.40
CA SER A 175 -10.73 25.54 -34.21
C SER A 175 -11.26 24.86 -35.46
N ALA A 176 -11.47 25.67 -36.51
CA ALA A 176 -11.56 25.20 -37.88
C ALA A 176 -10.98 26.25 -38.82
N GLN A 177 -9.65 26.35 -38.91
CA GLN A 177 -8.92 26.80 -40.12
C GLN A 177 -7.41 26.74 -39.93
N GLN A 178 -6.75 25.76 -40.53
CA GLN A 178 -5.32 25.79 -40.83
C GLN A 178 -5.05 26.71 -42.02
N PRO A 179 -3.94 27.45 -42.03
CA PRO A 179 -3.54 28.23 -43.22
C PRO A 179 -2.71 27.32 -44.16
N GLN A 180 -3.26 27.06 -45.37
CA GLN A 180 -2.45 26.62 -46.49
C GLN A 180 -2.07 27.82 -47.36
N GLN A 181 -0.82 27.85 -47.81
CA GLN A 181 -0.17 28.83 -48.67
C GLN A 181 -0.89 28.96 -50.05
N GLN A 182 -0.99 30.21 -50.53
CA GLN A 182 -1.47 30.61 -51.82
C GLN A 182 -0.56 30.20 -52.98
N PRO A 183 -1.10 30.01 -54.25
CA PRO A 183 -1.26 31.21 -55.11
C PRO A 183 -2.56 31.34 -55.95
N GLN A 184 -2.86 32.58 -56.20
CA GLN A 184 -3.85 33.27 -57.02
C GLN A 184 -4.45 32.55 -58.27
N THR A 185 -5.79 32.66 -58.57
CA THR A 185 -6.39 33.62 -59.50
C THR A 185 -7.88 33.31 -59.77
N GLN A 186 -8.65 34.40 -59.70
CA GLN A 186 -9.85 34.78 -60.48
C GLN A 186 -11.21 34.10 -60.23
N ASN A 187 -12.15 34.94 -59.84
CA ASN A 187 -13.61 34.94 -59.90
C ASN A 187 -14.23 34.83 -61.34
N PRO A 188 -15.54 34.59 -61.58
CA PRO A 188 -16.71 35.04 -60.82
C PRO A 188 -17.96 34.10 -60.71
N THR A 189 -18.87 34.48 -59.84
CA THR A 189 -20.25 34.16 -59.52
C THR A 189 -21.22 34.01 -60.76
N PRO A 190 -22.54 33.50 -60.72
CA PRO A 190 -23.41 33.36 -59.53
C PRO A 190 -24.46 32.17 -59.55
N SER A 191 -25.16 32.06 -58.42
CA SER A 191 -26.55 31.67 -58.21
C SER A 191 -27.09 30.27 -58.42
N GLY A 192 -27.86 29.81 -57.42
CA GLY A 192 -28.87 28.76 -57.54
C GLY A 192 -29.27 28.15 -56.20
N GLN A 193 -30.39 28.57 -55.68
CA GLN A 193 -31.11 28.04 -54.52
C GLN A 193 -31.55 26.58 -54.74
N SER A 194 -31.59 25.77 -53.67
CA SER A 194 -32.84 25.16 -53.19
C SER A 194 -32.62 24.28 -51.95
N GLU A 195 -33.61 24.28 -51.16
CA GLU A 195 -33.87 23.66 -49.86
C GLU A 195 -33.71 22.11 -49.80
N GLY A 196 -33.42 21.61 -48.62
CA GLY A 196 -34.00 20.35 -48.22
C GLY A 196 -33.14 19.43 -47.31
N SER A 197 -33.62 19.35 -46.12
CA SER A 197 -33.55 18.16 -45.23
C SER A 197 -32.32 17.92 -44.34
N GLN A 198 -32.54 18.16 -43.05
CA GLN A 198 -31.81 17.66 -41.89
C GLN A 198 -31.65 16.15 -41.91
N GLN A 199 -30.41 15.68 -41.76
CA GLN A 199 -30.10 14.37 -41.22
C GLN A 199 -28.99 14.57 -40.18
N THR A 200 -29.36 14.34 -38.96
CA THR A 200 -28.45 14.19 -37.80
C THR A 200 -27.51 13.02 -37.99
N GLN A 201 -26.20 13.26 -38.09
CA GLN A 201 -25.20 12.24 -37.98
C GLN A 201 -24.74 12.15 -36.48
N PRO A 202 -24.50 10.93 -35.98
CA PRO A 202 -23.99 10.75 -34.63
C PRO A 202 -22.51 11.18 -34.54
N THR A 203 -22.17 11.89 -33.49
CA THR A 203 -20.83 12.32 -33.14
C THR A 203 -19.96 11.10 -32.88
N GLN A 204 -18.89 10.93 -33.64
CA GLN A 204 -17.79 9.99 -33.31
C GLN A 204 -17.09 10.45 -32.03
N PRO A 205 -16.68 9.51 -31.13
CA PRO A 205 -15.77 9.84 -30.03
C PRO A 205 -14.40 10.19 -30.60
N SER A 206 -13.86 11.31 -30.15
CA SER A 206 -12.50 11.76 -30.46
C SER A 206 -11.46 10.70 -30.11
N ALA A 207 -10.53 10.48 -31.02
CA ALA A 207 -9.32 9.69 -30.78
C ALA A 207 -8.56 10.25 -29.57
N GLN A 208 -8.27 9.39 -28.59
CA GLN A 208 -7.31 9.69 -27.54
C GLN A 208 -5.93 9.93 -28.14
N SER A 209 -5.30 11.00 -27.72
CA SER A 209 -3.96 11.41 -28.08
C SER A 209 -2.92 10.37 -27.71
N ASP A 210 -1.87 10.24 -28.52
CA ASP A 210 -0.63 9.52 -28.24
C ASP A 210 0.13 10.20 -27.08
N GLU A 211 -0.26 9.95 -25.85
CA GLU A 211 0.56 10.33 -24.69
C GLU A 211 1.51 9.18 -24.35
N PRO A 212 2.81 9.49 -24.10
CA PRO A 212 3.74 8.52 -23.52
C PRO A 212 3.15 7.99 -22.21
N ILE A 213 3.54 6.79 -21.80
CA ILE A 213 3.24 6.33 -20.44
C ILE A 213 3.95 7.32 -19.51
N GLU A 214 3.27 8.38 -19.15
CA GLU A 214 3.63 9.06 -17.93
C GLU A 214 3.38 8.03 -16.82
N LEU A 215 4.47 7.56 -16.22
CA LEU A 215 4.41 7.05 -14.87
C LEU A 215 3.96 8.28 -14.07
N VAL A 216 2.64 8.47 -13.95
CA VAL A 216 2.08 9.50 -13.07
C VAL A 216 2.31 8.98 -11.65
N VAL A 217 3.56 9.04 -11.23
CA VAL A 217 3.88 9.07 -9.82
C VAL A 217 3.58 10.49 -9.42
N THR A 218 2.34 10.73 -9.06
CA THR A 218 1.91 11.97 -8.41
C THR A 218 2.80 12.11 -7.17
N GLY A 219 3.48 13.26 -7.06
CA GLY A 219 4.13 13.65 -5.82
C GLY A 219 3.15 13.50 -4.67
N GLU A 220 3.63 13.30 -3.44
CA GLU A 220 2.84 13.00 -2.24
C GLU A 220 1.45 13.63 -2.29
N GLN A 221 0.43 12.79 -2.46
CA GLN A 221 -0.95 13.25 -2.44
C GLN A 221 -1.33 13.49 -0.99
N ASP A 222 -1.52 14.76 -0.61
CA ASP A 222 -2.10 15.15 0.68
C ASP A 222 -3.59 14.71 0.78
N GLU A 223 -3.99 13.63 0.08
CA GLU A 223 -5.38 13.20 -0.06
C GLU A 223 -5.67 11.92 0.73
N TYR A 224 -6.93 11.77 1.15
CA TYR A 224 -7.45 10.55 1.81
C TYR A 224 -8.14 9.60 0.82
N THR A 225 -8.22 9.96 -0.45
CA THR A 225 -8.76 9.13 -1.53
C THR A 225 -7.71 8.81 -2.57
N VAL A 226 -7.80 7.60 -3.11
CA VAL A 226 -7.03 7.16 -4.28
C VAL A 226 -8.04 6.70 -5.34
N PRO A 227 -7.96 7.17 -6.58
CA PRO A 227 -8.96 6.86 -7.60
C PRO A 227 -8.87 5.42 -8.12
N GLU A 228 -7.72 4.79 -8.03
CA GLU A 228 -7.40 3.51 -8.61
C GLU A 228 -6.64 2.60 -7.64
N ALA A 229 -6.83 1.30 -7.76
CA ALA A 229 -6.06 0.30 -7.04
C ALA A 229 -5.86 -0.93 -7.93
N SER A 230 -4.64 -1.41 -8.02
CA SER A 230 -4.29 -2.55 -8.89
C SER A 230 -4.65 -3.91 -8.27
N THR A 231 -4.82 -4.00 -6.97
CA THR A 231 -5.02 -5.28 -6.26
C THR A 231 -6.29 -6.01 -6.69
N ALA A 232 -7.37 -5.31 -7.00
CA ALA A 232 -8.64 -5.97 -7.30
C ALA A 232 -8.73 -6.56 -8.71
N THR A 233 -7.96 -6.03 -9.68
CA THR A 233 -8.09 -6.41 -11.09
C THR A 233 -6.76 -6.70 -11.78
N LYS A 234 -5.62 -6.34 -11.18
CA LYS A 234 -4.28 -6.30 -11.81
C LYS A 234 -4.23 -5.41 -13.06
N THR A 235 -5.18 -4.49 -13.21
CA THR A 235 -5.28 -3.51 -14.29
C THR A 235 -5.63 -2.14 -13.70
N ASP A 236 -5.46 -1.07 -14.47
CA ASP A 236 -5.75 0.31 -14.07
C ASP A 236 -7.26 0.57 -14.17
N THR A 237 -8.01 -0.03 -13.25
CA THR A 237 -9.48 0.06 -13.21
C THR A 237 -9.91 1.00 -12.10
N PRO A 238 -10.70 2.04 -12.40
CA PRO A 238 -11.25 2.92 -11.38
C PRO A 238 -11.99 2.13 -10.28
N LEU A 239 -11.80 2.50 -9.03
CA LEU A 239 -12.39 1.79 -7.87
C LEU A 239 -13.91 1.63 -7.99
N ARG A 240 -14.60 2.61 -8.57
CA ARG A 240 -16.06 2.59 -8.81
C ARG A 240 -16.51 1.53 -9.82
N ASP A 241 -15.60 1.07 -10.70
CA ASP A 241 -15.88 0.10 -11.77
C ASP A 241 -15.58 -1.35 -11.36
N ILE A 242 -15.07 -1.54 -10.15
CA ILE A 242 -14.71 -2.84 -9.59
C ILE A 242 -15.91 -3.43 -8.84
N PRO A 243 -16.43 -4.62 -9.23
CA PRO A 243 -17.57 -5.26 -8.56
C PRO A 243 -17.16 -6.02 -7.29
N GLN A 244 -16.35 -5.41 -6.44
CA GLN A 244 -15.88 -5.97 -5.17
C GLN A 244 -15.52 -4.84 -4.21
N SER A 245 -15.66 -5.07 -2.91
CA SER A 245 -15.24 -4.12 -1.88
C SER A 245 -13.73 -4.10 -1.77
N ILE A 246 -13.16 -2.91 -1.92
CA ILE A 246 -11.73 -2.61 -1.72
C ILE A 246 -11.61 -1.26 -1.05
N GLN A 247 -10.74 -1.16 -0.05
CA GLN A 247 -10.41 0.08 0.64
C GLN A 247 -8.91 0.35 0.51
N VAL A 248 -8.57 1.59 0.17
CA VAL A 248 -7.19 2.06 0.09
C VAL A 248 -6.92 3.03 1.24
N ILE A 249 -5.81 2.84 1.93
CA ILE A 249 -5.32 3.71 2.99
C ILE A 249 -4.04 4.37 2.48
N PRO A 250 -4.09 5.63 2.03
CA PRO A 250 -2.92 6.35 1.52
C PRO A 250 -1.95 6.74 2.63
N GLN A 251 -0.71 7.04 2.25
CA GLN A 251 0.37 7.44 3.15
C GLN A 251 -0.02 8.62 4.05
N GLN A 252 -0.83 9.55 3.55
CA GLN A 252 -1.27 10.71 4.35
C GLN A 252 -2.06 10.30 5.60
N VAL A 253 -2.91 9.27 5.53
CA VAL A 253 -3.62 8.72 6.71
C VAL A 253 -2.61 8.12 7.70
N ILE A 254 -1.61 7.38 7.20
CA ILE A 254 -0.55 6.76 8.00
C ILE A 254 0.24 7.83 8.76
N ARG A 255 0.61 8.93 8.08
CA ARG A 255 1.32 10.08 8.66
C ARG A 255 0.48 10.82 9.71
N ASP A 256 -0.78 11.12 9.41
CA ASP A 256 -1.65 11.91 10.30
C ASP A 256 -1.98 11.16 11.59
N GLN A 257 -2.14 9.84 11.52
CA GLN A 257 -2.36 8.97 12.68
C GLN A 257 -1.07 8.61 13.43
N GLY A 258 0.11 8.97 12.90
CA GLY A 258 1.41 8.59 13.47
C GLY A 258 1.58 7.07 13.58
N ILE A 259 1.20 6.33 12.53
CA ILE A 259 1.28 4.86 12.49
C ILE A 259 2.74 4.44 12.37
N THR A 260 3.23 3.63 13.32
CA THR A 260 4.60 3.11 13.36
C THR A 260 4.67 1.63 12.95
N ARG A 261 3.62 0.87 13.17
CA ARG A 261 3.46 -0.51 12.67
C ARG A 261 2.42 -0.49 11.57
N ILE A 262 2.84 -0.85 10.36
CA ILE A 262 2.03 -0.63 9.14
C ILE A 262 0.69 -1.38 9.14
N THR A 263 0.60 -2.51 9.82
CA THR A 263 -0.65 -3.26 10.01
C THR A 263 -1.73 -2.46 10.71
N ASP A 264 -1.35 -1.49 11.59
CA ASP A 264 -2.32 -0.62 12.27
C ASP A 264 -3.15 0.23 11.30
N ALA A 265 -2.67 0.46 10.07
CA ALA A 265 -3.41 1.17 9.04
C ALA A 265 -4.76 0.50 8.72
N THR A 266 -4.82 -0.83 8.83
CA THR A 266 -6.05 -1.60 8.54
C THR A 266 -7.19 -1.36 9.54
N ARG A 267 -6.93 -0.76 10.72
CA ARG A 267 -7.98 -0.34 11.68
C ARG A 267 -8.96 0.67 11.08
N ASN A 268 -8.59 1.33 10.00
CA ASN A 268 -9.43 2.27 9.27
C ASN A 268 -10.42 1.59 8.30
N VAL A 269 -10.36 0.27 8.15
CA VAL A 269 -11.14 -0.51 7.18
C VAL A 269 -12.24 -1.28 7.89
N SER A 270 -13.45 -1.28 7.33
CA SER A 270 -14.57 -2.05 7.88
C SER A 270 -14.33 -3.56 7.78
N GLY A 271 -14.84 -4.31 8.75
CA GLY A 271 -14.73 -5.77 8.80
C GLY A 271 -13.32 -6.27 9.10
N THR A 272 -12.36 -5.40 9.47
CA THR A 272 -11.01 -5.81 9.84
C THR A 272 -10.82 -5.85 11.36
N THR A 273 -10.00 -6.78 11.82
CA THR A 273 -9.43 -6.84 13.16
C THR A 273 -7.97 -7.24 13.09
N LEU A 274 -7.17 -6.69 14.00
CA LEU A 274 -5.79 -7.10 14.15
C LEU A 274 -5.70 -8.28 15.11
N ALA A 275 -4.96 -9.30 14.71
CA ALA A 275 -4.47 -10.32 15.59
C ALA A 275 -3.00 -9.99 15.87
N SER A 276 -2.64 -9.74 17.12
CA SER A 276 -1.25 -9.45 17.48
C SER A 276 -0.33 -10.58 17.07
N GLY A 277 0.75 -10.24 16.39
CA GLY A 277 1.78 -11.21 16.03
C GLY A 277 2.57 -11.68 17.26
N TYR A 278 3.18 -12.83 17.15
CA TYR A 278 4.15 -13.28 18.14
C TYR A 278 5.33 -12.30 18.20
N GLY A 279 5.70 -11.87 19.38
CA GLY A 279 6.94 -11.14 19.64
C GLY A 279 7.19 -9.93 18.75
N ASN A 280 6.20 -9.06 18.58
CA ASN A 280 6.28 -7.88 17.71
C ASN A 280 6.45 -8.18 16.19
N LEU A 281 6.29 -9.43 15.76
CA LEU A 281 6.20 -9.79 14.35
C LEU A 281 5.00 -9.11 13.68
N ILE A 282 4.93 -9.23 12.36
CA ILE A 282 3.74 -8.80 11.63
C ILE A 282 2.52 -9.56 12.18
N GLY A 283 1.54 -8.80 12.70
CA GLY A 283 0.29 -9.39 13.15
C GLY A 283 -0.55 -9.86 11.97
N ASP A 284 -1.33 -10.93 12.16
CA ASP A 284 -2.35 -11.33 11.20
C ASP A 284 -3.45 -10.24 11.14
N VAL A 285 -3.91 -9.94 9.93
CA VAL A 285 -5.08 -9.09 9.71
C VAL A 285 -6.25 -9.98 9.35
N ARG A 286 -7.28 -9.98 10.20
CA ARG A 286 -8.50 -10.70 9.90
C ARG A 286 -9.46 -9.78 9.16
N VAL A 287 -10.02 -10.30 8.09
CA VAL A 287 -11.03 -9.61 7.27
C VAL A 287 -12.29 -10.46 7.27
N ARG A 288 -13.42 -9.89 7.69
CA ARG A 288 -14.70 -10.62 7.75
C ARG A 288 -14.63 -11.89 8.61
N GLY A 289 -13.76 -11.90 9.64
CA GLY A 289 -13.56 -13.04 10.55
C GLY A 289 -12.59 -14.11 10.07
N PHE A 290 -12.05 -14.03 8.86
CA PHE A 290 -11.03 -14.93 8.33
C PHE A 290 -9.66 -14.25 8.30
N SER A 291 -8.59 -15.02 8.37
CA SER A 291 -7.24 -14.52 8.10
C SER A 291 -7.15 -13.95 6.68
N SER A 292 -6.27 -12.98 6.47
CA SER A 292 -6.02 -12.41 5.15
C SER A 292 -4.68 -12.86 4.59
N GLY A 293 -4.56 -12.87 3.26
CA GLY A 293 -3.28 -12.98 2.59
C GLY A 293 -2.52 -11.66 2.62
N PHE A 294 -1.18 -11.72 2.61
CA PHE A 294 -0.33 -10.54 2.47
C PHE A 294 0.29 -10.49 1.08
N LEU A 295 0.22 -9.31 0.45
CA LEU A 295 0.95 -9.01 -0.77
C LEU A 295 1.91 -7.84 -0.54
N ARG A 296 2.98 -7.83 -1.31
CA ARG A 296 3.85 -6.67 -1.48
C ARG A 296 4.02 -6.39 -2.97
N ASP A 297 3.53 -5.23 -3.40
CA ASP A 297 3.46 -4.86 -4.83
C ASP A 297 2.78 -5.91 -5.71
N GLY A 298 1.72 -6.54 -5.20
CA GLY A 298 0.95 -7.57 -5.91
C GLY A 298 1.56 -8.97 -5.90
N PHE A 299 2.73 -9.19 -5.29
CA PHE A 299 3.33 -10.52 -5.09
C PHE A 299 2.97 -11.06 -3.71
N ALA A 300 2.54 -12.32 -3.66
CA ALA A 300 2.28 -12.98 -2.39
C ALA A 300 3.55 -13.02 -1.53
N SER A 301 3.42 -12.63 -0.28
CA SER A 301 4.50 -12.50 0.68
C SER A 301 4.04 -13.03 2.03
N GLN A 302 4.94 -13.67 2.75
CA GLN A 302 4.72 -14.09 4.14
C GLN A 302 5.91 -13.61 4.98
N PRO A 303 6.13 -12.28 5.07
CA PRO A 303 7.29 -11.74 5.76
C PRO A 303 7.12 -11.90 7.27
N PHE A 304 8.24 -12.08 7.99
CA PHE A 304 8.23 -12.01 9.44
C PHE A 304 8.01 -10.59 9.94
N PHE A 305 8.49 -9.58 9.20
CA PHE A 305 8.34 -8.17 9.55
C PHE A 305 8.20 -7.29 8.30
N ILE A 306 7.46 -6.16 8.41
CA ILE A 306 7.36 -5.14 7.36
C ILE A 306 7.62 -3.76 8.00
N ASP A 307 8.70 -3.07 7.55
CA ASP A 307 8.88 -1.65 7.85
C ASP A 307 7.98 -0.78 6.96
N GLY A 308 7.37 0.25 7.55
CA GLY A 308 6.48 1.18 6.86
C GLY A 308 7.20 2.29 6.07
N GLY A 309 8.53 2.40 6.14
CA GLY A 309 9.29 3.54 5.63
C GLY A 309 9.19 3.75 4.12
N ASN A 310 9.01 2.68 3.35
CA ASN A 310 8.83 2.75 1.89
C ASN A 310 7.42 2.40 1.42
N ILE A 311 6.40 2.43 2.30
CA ILE A 311 5.01 2.16 1.92
C ILE A 311 4.33 3.44 1.46
N GLU A 312 3.75 3.41 0.26
CA GLU A 312 2.94 4.46 -0.34
C GLU A 312 1.49 4.38 0.11
N GLN A 313 0.93 3.16 0.07
CA GLN A 313 -0.45 2.89 0.46
C GLN A 313 -0.64 1.44 0.89
N VAL A 314 -1.72 1.21 1.65
CA VAL A 314 -2.19 -0.13 2.02
C VAL A 314 -3.54 -0.36 1.36
N GLU A 315 -3.65 -1.42 0.54
CA GLU A 315 -4.89 -1.80 -0.13
C GLU A 315 -5.47 -3.04 0.53
N VAL A 316 -6.72 -2.99 0.94
CA VAL A 316 -7.44 -4.12 1.53
C VAL A 316 -8.55 -4.55 0.58
N LEU A 317 -8.32 -5.64 -0.14
CA LEU A 317 -9.31 -6.30 -0.97
C LEU A 317 -10.07 -7.31 -0.12
N LYS A 318 -11.39 -7.14 0.00
CA LYS A 318 -12.23 -7.96 0.88
C LYS A 318 -12.90 -9.10 0.12
N GLY A 319 -12.94 -10.28 0.74
CA GLY A 319 -13.48 -11.50 0.14
C GLY A 319 -12.50 -12.29 -0.70
N PRO A 320 -12.90 -13.45 -1.26
CA PRO A 320 -12.06 -14.36 -2.01
C PRO A 320 -11.28 -13.70 -3.16
N ALA A 321 -9.98 -13.93 -3.21
CA ALA A 321 -9.07 -13.32 -4.18
C ALA A 321 -8.23 -14.33 -4.98
N SER A 322 -8.50 -15.62 -4.84
CA SER A 322 -7.70 -16.67 -5.47
C SER A 322 -7.67 -16.59 -7.00
N VAL A 323 -8.67 -15.98 -7.63
CA VAL A 323 -8.68 -15.78 -9.09
C VAL A 323 -7.47 -14.99 -9.61
N LEU A 324 -6.86 -14.15 -8.80
CA LEU A 324 -5.68 -13.37 -9.19
C LEU A 324 -4.41 -13.78 -8.45
N TYR A 325 -4.54 -14.31 -7.23
CA TYR A 325 -3.42 -14.47 -6.29
C TYR A 325 -3.20 -15.91 -5.83
N GLY A 326 -3.98 -16.89 -6.35
CA GLY A 326 -3.86 -18.31 -6.01
C GLY A 326 -4.36 -18.62 -4.60
N ALA A 327 -3.77 -19.62 -3.97
CA ALA A 327 -4.21 -20.09 -2.67
C ALA A 327 -4.30 -18.95 -1.64
N SER A 328 -5.50 -18.71 -1.11
CA SER A 328 -5.78 -17.67 -0.12
C SER A 328 -7.05 -17.96 0.68
N GLU A 329 -7.07 -17.48 1.92
CA GLU A 329 -8.26 -17.50 2.76
C GLU A 329 -9.37 -16.63 2.17
N PRO A 330 -10.66 -16.93 2.45
CA PRO A 330 -11.77 -16.18 1.86
C PRO A 330 -12.00 -14.80 2.46
N GLY A 331 -11.28 -14.40 3.49
CA GLY A 331 -11.40 -13.07 4.09
C GLY A 331 -10.95 -11.95 3.17
N GLY A 332 -9.85 -12.15 2.47
CA GLY A 332 -9.31 -11.17 1.54
C GLY A 332 -7.79 -11.08 1.55
N ILE A 333 -7.30 -9.95 1.06
CA ILE A 333 -5.87 -9.68 0.90
C ILE A 333 -5.55 -8.27 1.36
N VAL A 334 -4.42 -8.13 2.04
CA VAL A 334 -3.78 -6.84 2.36
C VAL A 334 -2.53 -6.69 1.49
N ASN A 335 -2.52 -5.70 0.61
CA ASN A 335 -1.40 -5.39 -0.26
C ASN A 335 -0.69 -4.11 0.21
N TYR A 336 0.60 -4.22 0.49
CA TYR A 336 1.48 -3.11 0.82
C TYR A 336 2.16 -2.63 -0.47
N VAL A 337 1.75 -1.47 -0.96
CA VAL A 337 2.28 -0.87 -2.18
C VAL A 337 3.44 0.03 -1.83
N THR A 338 4.59 -0.18 -2.50
CA THR A 338 5.82 0.56 -2.21
C THR A 338 5.93 1.84 -3.03
N LYS A 339 6.62 2.81 -2.46
CA LYS A 339 6.98 4.08 -3.08
C LYS A 339 7.85 3.86 -4.31
N LYS A 340 7.52 4.54 -5.43
CA LYS A 340 8.28 4.48 -6.69
C LYS A 340 9.14 5.73 -6.89
N PRO A 341 10.21 5.66 -7.71
CA PRO A 341 11.00 6.83 -8.09
C PRO A 341 10.16 7.92 -8.74
N LEU A 342 10.41 9.17 -8.38
CA LEU A 342 9.75 10.35 -8.94
C LEU A 342 10.60 10.97 -10.07
N SER A 343 9.95 11.57 -11.05
CA SER A 343 10.60 12.31 -12.15
C SER A 343 11.14 13.68 -11.73
N ASN A 344 10.70 14.19 -10.56
CA ASN A 344 11.19 15.43 -9.96
C ASN A 344 11.92 15.11 -8.65
N PRO A 345 12.97 15.85 -8.30
CA PRO A 345 13.65 15.69 -7.03
C PRO A 345 12.70 15.92 -5.85
N TYR A 346 12.77 15.05 -4.86
CA TYR A 346 12.09 15.18 -3.58
C TYR A 346 12.97 14.53 -2.51
N TYR A 347 13.22 15.26 -1.43
CA TYR A 347 14.05 14.82 -0.32
C TYR A 347 13.32 15.11 0.98
N ALA A 348 13.19 14.09 1.83
CA ALA A 348 12.55 14.25 3.13
C ALA A 348 13.34 13.57 4.25
N VAL A 349 13.28 14.14 5.42
CA VAL A 349 13.83 13.59 6.66
C VAL A 349 12.77 13.68 7.75
N ASP A 350 12.47 12.54 8.37
CA ASP A 350 11.54 12.44 9.49
C ASP A 350 12.30 12.01 10.75
N LEU A 351 12.10 12.74 11.85
CA LEU A 351 12.61 12.40 13.16
C LEU A 351 11.44 12.25 14.12
N THR A 352 11.30 11.09 14.72
CA THR A 352 10.22 10.76 15.65
C THR A 352 10.79 10.35 17.01
N ALA A 353 10.21 10.89 18.07
CA ALA A 353 10.48 10.47 19.44
C ALA A 353 9.16 10.27 20.18
N GLY A 354 9.10 9.33 21.11
CA GLY A 354 7.85 9.00 21.79
C GLY A 354 8.03 8.30 23.14
N SER A 355 6.90 7.92 23.71
CA SER A 355 6.82 7.13 24.94
C SER A 355 7.58 5.81 24.80
N TYR A 356 8.11 5.32 25.91
CA TYR A 356 8.86 4.04 25.99
C TYR A 356 10.16 4.07 25.20
N ASP A 357 10.92 5.16 25.32
CA ASP A 357 12.21 5.34 24.64
C ASP A 357 12.15 5.08 23.13
N PHE A 358 11.01 5.45 22.50
CA PHE A 358 10.81 5.31 21.07
C PHE A 358 11.55 6.41 20.32
N TYR A 359 12.49 6.03 19.45
CA TYR A 359 13.21 6.91 18.54
C TYR A 359 13.23 6.29 17.15
N LYS A 360 12.77 7.03 16.15
CA LYS A 360 12.85 6.63 14.73
C LYS A 360 13.34 7.78 13.89
N SER A 361 14.31 7.52 13.03
CA SER A 361 14.73 8.41 11.95
C SER A 361 14.43 7.76 10.60
N ALA A 362 13.93 8.55 9.66
CA ALA A 362 13.68 8.08 8.30
C ALA A 362 14.12 9.13 7.29
N ILE A 363 14.56 8.65 6.12
CA ILE A 363 15.02 9.45 4.99
C ILE A 363 14.33 8.92 3.74
N ASP A 364 13.83 9.82 2.90
CA ASP A 364 13.23 9.52 1.60
C ASP A 364 13.87 10.44 0.54
N LEU A 365 14.65 9.89 -0.35
CA LEU A 365 15.38 10.63 -1.40
C LEU A 365 14.97 10.08 -2.75
N THR A 366 14.50 10.94 -3.66
CA THR A 366 14.12 10.50 -5.00
C THR A 366 14.36 11.60 -6.04
N GLY A 367 14.50 11.20 -7.30
CA GLY A 367 14.63 12.10 -8.43
C GLY A 367 15.31 11.45 -9.62
N PRO A 368 15.58 12.22 -10.69
CA PRO A 368 16.32 11.75 -11.84
C PRO A 368 17.83 11.67 -11.54
N LEU A 369 18.48 10.58 -11.97
CA LEU A 369 19.94 10.43 -11.99
C LEU A 369 20.56 10.94 -13.30
N SER A 370 19.76 11.16 -14.34
CA SER A 370 20.20 11.62 -15.66
C SER A 370 19.39 12.86 -16.08
N ASN A 371 20.00 13.76 -16.84
CA ASN A 371 19.37 15.00 -17.30
C ASN A 371 18.18 14.75 -18.24
N ASP A 372 18.16 13.64 -18.96
CA ASP A 372 17.07 13.18 -19.83
C ASP A 372 15.94 12.49 -19.08
N LYS A 373 16.05 12.37 -17.73
CA LYS A 373 15.10 11.71 -16.84
C LYS A 373 14.80 10.23 -17.18
N LEU A 374 15.66 9.59 -17.98
CA LEU A 374 15.50 8.18 -18.31
C LEU A 374 15.89 7.25 -17.15
N LEU A 375 16.73 7.72 -16.24
CA LEU A 375 17.15 6.98 -15.06
C LEU A 375 16.67 7.69 -13.80
N LEU A 376 15.74 7.07 -13.08
CA LEU A 376 15.15 7.58 -11.84
C LEU A 376 15.58 6.72 -10.66
N TYR A 377 15.71 7.32 -9.49
CA TYR A 377 16.01 6.60 -8.26
C TYR A 377 15.08 6.99 -7.13
N ARG A 378 14.91 6.10 -6.15
CA ARG A 378 14.40 6.41 -4.82
C ARG A 378 15.18 5.59 -3.79
N LEU A 379 15.50 6.21 -2.67
CA LEU A 379 16.14 5.58 -1.54
C LEU A 379 15.35 5.90 -0.28
N ASN A 380 14.79 4.88 0.35
CA ASN A 380 14.21 4.97 1.68
C ASN A 380 15.14 4.29 2.69
N VAL A 381 15.43 4.98 3.78
CA VAL A 381 16.22 4.43 4.90
C VAL A 381 15.50 4.74 6.19
N SER A 382 15.37 3.78 7.09
CA SER A 382 14.88 4.03 8.44
C SER A 382 15.71 3.30 9.49
N TYR A 383 15.82 3.91 10.66
CA TYR A 383 16.37 3.33 11.87
C TYR A 383 15.43 3.58 13.03
N GLU A 384 15.09 2.53 13.76
CA GLU A 384 14.26 2.58 14.95
C GLU A 384 14.98 1.91 16.11
N ASN A 385 15.03 2.61 17.26
CA ASN A 385 15.39 2.05 18.54
C ASN A 385 14.24 2.36 19.51
N SER A 386 13.67 1.34 20.14
CA SER A 386 12.49 1.52 20.98
C SER A 386 12.40 0.47 22.07
N GLY A 387 11.97 0.90 23.23
CA GLY A 387 11.47 0.01 24.29
C GLY A 387 9.98 -0.27 24.15
N SER A 388 9.37 -0.77 25.21
CA SER A 388 7.94 -1.10 25.27
C SER A 388 7.34 -0.80 26.64
N TYR A 389 6.01 -0.71 26.69
CA TYR A 389 5.27 -0.75 27.98
C TYR A 389 5.28 -2.16 28.61
N ARG A 390 5.73 -3.17 27.88
CA ARG A 390 5.93 -4.54 28.34
C ARG A 390 7.36 -4.70 28.88
N ASP A 391 7.52 -5.45 29.95
CA ASP A 391 8.82 -5.71 30.55
C ASP A 391 9.72 -6.49 29.56
N PHE A 392 11.02 -6.17 29.52
CA PHE A 392 12.07 -6.82 28.73
C PHE A 392 11.91 -6.75 27.21
N ILE A 393 11.17 -5.79 26.69
CA ILE A 393 10.99 -5.61 25.25
C ILE A 393 11.76 -4.39 24.78
N ASP A 394 12.84 -4.63 24.05
CA ASP A 394 13.62 -3.63 23.33
C ASP A 394 13.70 -4.01 21.86
N ASN A 395 13.65 -3.02 20.95
CA ASN A 395 13.72 -3.24 19.52
C ASN A 395 14.82 -2.37 18.91
N ASP A 396 15.58 -2.93 17.99
CA ASP A 396 16.57 -2.23 17.15
C ASP A 396 16.35 -2.67 15.69
N ILE A 397 15.96 -1.73 14.82
CA ILE A 397 15.51 -2.04 13.47
C ILE A 397 16.22 -1.12 12.48
N VAL A 398 16.88 -1.72 11.49
CA VAL A 398 17.47 -1.03 10.34
C VAL A 398 16.75 -1.47 9.07
N PHE A 399 16.32 -0.51 8.27
CA PHE A 399 15.68 -0.76 6.97
C PHE A 399 16.31 0.13 5.90
N ILE A 400 16.64 -0.45 4.73
CA ILE A 400 17.23 0.24 3.58
C ILE A 400 16.57 -0.26 2.31
N ALA A 401 16.01 0.65 1.50
CA ALA A 401 15.25 0.28 0.31
C ALA A 401 15.59 1.20 -0.89
N PRO A 402 16.65 0.92 -1.65
CA PRO A 402 16.93 1.57 -2.92
C PRO A 402 16.05 1.01 -4.04
N VAL A 403 15.57 1.89 -4.90
CA VAL A 403 14.84 1.58 -6.13
C VAL A 403 15.43 2.37 -7.29
N VAL A 404 15.59 1.72 -8.44
CA VAL A 404 16.04 2.37 -9.68
C VAL A 404 15.08 1.97 -10.80
N THR A 405 14.57 2.95 -11.53
CA THR A 405 13.78 2.75 -12.74
C THR A 405 14.56 3.29 -13.94
N TYR A 406 14.77 2.45 -14.94
CA TYR A 406 15.36 2.82 -16.21
C TYR A 406 14.33 2.74 -17.33
N GLN A 407 14.02 3.87 -17.94
CA GLN A 407 13.19 3.97 -19.12
C GLN A 407 14.03 3.65 -20.37
N VAL A 408 13.96 2.39 -20.82
CA VAL A 408 14.73 1.88 -21.96
C VAL A 408 14.27 2.55 -23.26
N SER A 409 12.97 2.82 -23.37
CA SER A 409 12.32 3.54 -24.47
C SER A 409 10.98 4.10 -24.00
N ASP A 410 10.28 4.87 -24.83
CA ASP A 410 8.93 5.39 -24.54
C ASP A 410 7.89 4.27 -24.26
N SER A 411 8.20 3.04 -24.64
CA SER A 411 7.32 1.87 -24.48
C SER A 411 7.84 0.82 -23.51
N THR A 412 9.02 1.01 -22.92
CA THR A 412 9.67 -0.02 -22.08
C THR A 412 10.35 0.60 -20.89
N ASP A 413 9.99 0.17 -19.71
CA ASP A 413 10.72 0.47 -18.46
C ASP A 413 11.10 -0.81 -17.71
N ILE A 414 12.20 -0.71 -16.98
CA ILE A 414 12.70 -1.74 -16.07
C ILE A 414 12.91 -1.09 -14.71
N THR A 415 12.31 -1.66 -13.69
CA THR A 415 12.49 -1.23 -12.30
C THR A 415 13.17 -2.33 -11.50
N LEU A 416 14.26 -1.97 -10.84
CA LEU A 416 14.96 -2.81 -9.86
C LEU A 416 14.80 -2.20 -8.48
N ALA A 417 14.18 -2.94 -7.57
CA ALA A 417 14.04 -2.58 -6.17
C ALA A 417 14.76 -3.61 -5.30
N TYR A 418 15.45 -3.13 -4.27
CA TYR A 418 16.07 -3.97 -3.26
C TYR A 418 15.63 -3.49 -1.88
N GLU A 419 15.43 -4.41 -0.94
CA GLU A 419 15.13 -4.10 0.45
C GLU A 419 16.04 -4.94 1.35
N TYR A 420 16.64 -4.28 2.31
CA TYR A 420 17.35 -4.90 3.43
C TYR A 420 16.66 -4.52 4.72
N LEU A 421 16.36 -5.52 5.53
CA LEU A 421 15.83 -5.36 6.88
C LEU A 421 16.70 -6.17 7.83
N ASN A 422 17.12 -5.54 8.94
CA ASN A 422 17.63 -6.22 10.11
C ASN A 422 16.85 -5.73 11.32
N ALA A 423 16.16 -6.64 11.99
CA ALA A 423 15.32 -6.33 13.16
C ALA A 423 15.70 -7.26 14.30
N LYS A 424 16.16 -6.67 15.40
CA LYS A 424 16.37 -7.35 16.68
C LYS A 424 15.21 -6.96 17.58
N LEU A 425 14.41 -7.93 17.97
CA LEU A 425 13.16 -7.71 18.68
C LEU A 425 13.16 -8.45 20.01
N GLY A 426 12.78 -7.74 21.07
CA GLY A 426 12.38 -8.38 22.32
C GLY A 426 11.08 -9.17 22.11
N PHE A 427 10.91 -10.27 22.80
CA PHE A 427 9.81 -11.17 22.57
C PHE A 427 8.65 -10.96 23.55
N ASP A 428 7.47 -10.56 23.05
CA ASP A 428 6.21 -10.55 23.81
C ASP A 428 5.36 -11.77 23.41
N ARG A 429 5.32 -12.76 24.28
CA ARG A 429 4.53 -13.96 24.04
C ARG A 429 3.03 -13.76 24.21
N GLY A 430 2.61 -12.72 24.96
CA GLY A 430 1.21 -12.60 25.39
C GLY A 430 0.86 -13.59 26.51
N PHE A 431 -0.43 -13.85 26.66
CA PHE A 431 -0.98 -14.71 27.72
C PHE A 431 -1.91 -15.75 27.13
N ARG A 432 -2.10 -16.88 27.82
CA ARG A 432 -3.18 -17.79 27.51
C ARG A 432 -4.55 -17.12 27.63
N PRO A 433 -5.57 -17.52 26.85
CA PRO A 433 -6.89 -16.88 26.83
C PRO A 433 -7.74 -17.30 28.05
N VAL A 434 -7.23 -17.09 29.25
CA VAL A 434 -7.95 -17.35 30.52
C VAL A 434 -8.19 -16.06 31.28
N SER A 435 -9.30 -15.98 31.99
CA SER A 435 -9.80 -14.75 32.62
C SER A 435 -8.84 -14.15 33.66
N ALA A 436 -8.01 -14.96 34.32
CA ALA A 436 -7.02 -14.49 35.28
C ALA A 436 -6.06 -13.44 34.68
N PHE A 437 -5.63 -13.65 33.41
CA PHE A 437 -4.73 -12.71 32.75
C PHE A 437 -5.32 -11.35 32.39
N LEU A 438 -6.63 -11.22 32.38
CA LEU A 438 -7.26 -9.92 32.23
C LEU A 438 -7.02 -8.98 33.44
N ASN A 439 -6.58 -9.55 34.58
CA ASN A 439 -6.37 -8.82 35.85
C ASN A 439 -4.90 -8.54 36.18
N VAL A 440 -3.95 -9.13 35.44
CA VAL A 440 -2.51 -8.89 35.69
C VAL A 440 -2.09 -7.47 35.29
N PRO A 441 -0.94 -6.98 35.81
CA PRO A 441 -0.38 -5.71 35.36
C PRO A 441 -0.16 -5.71 33.85
N ARG A 442 -0.41 -4.56 33.20
CA ARG A 442 -0.29 -4.45 31.72
C ARG A 442 1.15 -4.65 31.23
N ASN A 443 2.15 -4.29 32.05
CA ASN A 443 3.56 -4.45 31.73
C ASN A 443 4.09 -5.87 31.93
N LEU A 444 3.39 -6.75 32.67
CA LEU A 444 3.87 -8.11 32.90
C LEU A 444 4.17 -8.80 31.56
N ASN A 445 5.38 -9.26 31.39
CA ASN A 445 5.78 -10.19 30.34
C ASN A 445 6.09 -11.57 30.98
N ILE A 446 5.55 -12.64 30.43
CA ILE A 446 5.81 -14.01 30.90
C ILE A 446 6.97 -14.66 30.16
N ALA A 447 7.53 -13.99 29.15
CA ALA A 447 8.78 -14.38 28.51
C ALA A 447 9.96 -14.17 29.46
N GLU A 448 11.04 -14.91 29.25
CA GLU A 448 12.27 -14.68 29.98
C GLU A 448 13.00 -13.43 29.47
N PRO A 449 13.82 -12.75 30.30
CA PRO A 449 14.52 -11.52 29.86
C PRO A 449 15.51 -11.73 28.71
N ASP A 450 15.92 -12.95 28.45
CA ASP A 450 16.79 -13.34 27.33
C ASP A 450 16.05 -13.95 26.14
N ASP A 451 14.72 -13.91 26.14
CA ASP A 451 13.92 -14.24 24.96
C ASP A 451 14.11 -13.16 23.89
N PHE A 452 14.33 -13.58 22.66
CA PHE A 452 14.60 -12.68 21.54
C PHE A 452 14.06 -13.22 20.23
N GLN A 453 14.03 -12.34 19.24
CA GLN A 453 13.77 -12.67 17.84
C GLN A 453 14.58 -11.76 16.93
N ASP A 454 15.59 -12.30 16.29
CA ASP A 454 16.43 -11.60 15.32
C ASP A 454 16.00 -11.98 13.90
N ILE A 455 15.78 -10.99 13.05
CA ILE A 455 15.31 -11.17 11.68
C ILE A 455 16.24 -10.43 10.72
N GLU A 456 16.71 -11.14 9.68
CA GLU A 456 17.41 -10.56 8.55
C GLU A 456 16.65 -10.90 7.27
N GLN A 457 16.28 -9.86 6.49
CA GLN A 457 15.55 -10.05 5.23
C GLN A 457 16.27 -9.33 4.08
N HIS A 458 16.34 -10.01 2.93
CA HIS A 458 16.80 -9.46 1.66
C HIS A 458 15.73 -9.69 0.61
N ARG A 459 15.16 -8.62 0.07
CA ARG A 459 14.18 -8.71 -1.00
C ARG A 459 14.70 -8.03 -2.25
N LEU A 460 14.70 -8.74 -3.36
CA LEU A 460 14.98 -8.22 -4.70
C LEU A 460 13.71 -8.31 -5.53
N ASN A 461 13.32 -7.21 -6.17
CA ASN A 461 12.19 -7.15 -7.09
C ASN A 461 12.65 -6.55 -8.42
N LEU A 462 12.49 -7.29 -9.52
CA LEU A 462 12.76 -6.84 -10.88
C LEU A 462 11.44 -6.83 -11.65
N THR A 463 11.04 -5.65 -12.15
CA THR A 463 9.82 -5.48 -12.94
C THR A 463 10.15 -4.96 -14.34
N LEU A 464 9.55 -5.55 -15.35
CA LEU A 464 9.58 -5.13 -16.75
C LEU A 464 8.16 -4.77 -17.18
N ASN A 465 7.98 -3.55 -17.66
CA ASN A 465 6.77 -3.14 -18.37
C ASN A 465 7.13 -2.88 -19.84
N HIS A 466 6.33 -3.42 -20.75
CA HIS A 466 6.50 -3.19 -22.18
C HIS A 466 5.16 -3.02 -22.87
N ARG A 467 5.03 -1.95 -23.63
CA ARG A 467 3.87 -1.64 -24.46
C ARG A 467 4.19 -1.96 -25.91
N PHE A 468 3.60 -3.03 -26.45
CA PHE A 468 3.76 -3.40 -27.86
C PHE A 468 3.08 -2.40 -28.81
N ASN A 469 1.95 -1.88 -28.37
CA ASN A 469 1.16 -0.82 -29.02
C ASN A 469 0.17 -0.22 -28.02
N GLN A 470 -0.69 0.68 -28.43
CA GLN A 470 -1.68 1.34 -27.56
C GLN A 470 -2.66 0.38 -26.87
N ASN A 471 -2.85 -0.83 -27.43
CA ASN A 471 -3.87 -1.79 -27.00
C ASN A 471 -3.28 -3.06 -26.38
N LEU A 472 -1.96 -3.25 -26.36
CA LEU A 472 -1.34 -4.48 -25.88
C LEU A 472 -0.10 -4.16 -25.06
N ARG A 473 -0.11 -4.54 -23.79
CA ARG A 473 1.01 -4.37 -22.87
C ARG A 473 1.35 -5.67 -22.13
N LEU A 474 2.64 -5.83 -21.84
CA LEU A 474 3.21 -6.89 -21.02
C LEU A 474 3.72 -6.29 -19.72
N ARG A 475 3.40 -6.93 -18.62
CA ARG A 475 4.04 -6.69 -17.33
C ARG A 475 4.62 -8.00 -16.83
N SER A 476 5.91 -8.03 -16.51
CA SER A 476 6.56 -9.20 -15.93
C SER A 476 7.36 -8.79 -14.71
N GLY A 477 7.23 -9.53 -13.63
CA GLY A 477 7.93 -9.26 -12.38
C GLY A 477 8.53 -10.54 -11.81
N PHE A 478 9.75 -10.42 -11.27
CA PHE A 478 10.45 -11.46 -10.54
C PHE A 478 10.80 -10.95 -9.14
N VAL A 479 10.49 -11.75 -8.13
CA VAL A 479 10.84 -11.47 -6.73
C VAL A 479 11.67 -12.62 -6.17
N TYR A 480 12.75 -12.25 -5.48
CA TYR A 480 13.48 -13.11 -4.58
C TYR A 480 13.44 -12.51 -3.18
N LEU A 481 13.02 -13.27 -2.20
CA LEU A 481 13.00 -12.89 -0.78
C LEU A 481 13.70 -13.99 0.02
N SER A 482 14.83 -13.65 0.63
CA SER A 482 15.54 -14.47 1.60
C SER A 482 15.31 -13.94 2.99
N GLU A 483 14.89 -14.81 3.88
CA GLU A 483 14.58 -14.51 5.28
C GLU A 483 15.35 -15.44 6.19
N LYS A 484 16.02 -14.86 7.16
CA LYS A 484 16.66 -15.57 8.26
C LYS A 484 16.08 -15.08 9.57
N GLN A 485 15.71 -16.01 10.41
CA GLN A 485 15.24 -15.73 11.75
C GLN A 485 16.03 -16.59 12.72
N ASP A 486 16.45 -15.99 13.84
CA ASP A 486 16.91 -16.73 15.00
C ASP A 486 16.10 -16.29 16.22
N SER A 487 15.65 -17.22 17.03
CA SER A 487 14.75 -16.90 18.12
C SER A 487 14.94 -17.82 19.32
N LEU A 488 14.59 -17.31 20.49
CA LEU A 488 14.39 -18.07 21.69
C LEU A 488 13.12 -17.55 22.36
N VAL A 489 12.13 -18.42 22.58
CA VAL A 489 10.77 -18.04 22.90
C VAL A 489 10.20 -18.89 24.02
N THR A 490 9.80 -18.27 25.09
CA THR A 490 9.12 -18.92 26.21
C THR A 490 7.64 -19.15 25.91
N GLN A 491 7.14 -20.37 26.13
CA GLN A 491 5.73 -20.74 26.13
C GLN A 491 5.13 -20.58 27.55
N PRO A 492 3.91 -20.07 27.68
CA PRO A 492 3.32 -19.74 28.97
C PRO A 492 3.05 -20.93 29.89
N GLY A 493 3.00 -22.15 29.39
CA GLY A 493 2.59 -23.31 30.17
C GLY A 493 1.10 -23.30 30.54
N GLU A 494 0.72 -24.05 31.57
CA GLU A 494 -0.66 -24.17 32.08
C GLU A 494 -0.85 -23.26 33.32
N LEU A 495 -2.04 -22.69 33.49
CA LEU A 495 -2.38 -21.98 34.72
C LEU A 495 -3.05 -22.93 35.69
N ASP A 496 -2.46 -23.08 36.85
CA ASP A 496 -2.96 -23.94 37.92
C ASP A 496 -4.34 -23.47 38.43
N ALA A 497 -5.04 -24.36 39.11
CA ALA A 497 -6.37 -24.09 39.68
C ALA A 497 -6.40 -22.95 40.71
N ASP A 498 -5.23 -22.55 41.24
CA ASP A 498 -5.07 -21.38 42.12
C ASP A 498 -5.26 -20.03 41.36
N GLY A 499 -5.32 -20.07 40.01
CA GLY A 499 -5.45 -18.89 39.16
C GLY A 499 -4.23 -17.95 39.18
N ARG A 500 -3.09 -18.44 39.60
CA ARG A 500 -1.89 -17.65 39.87
C ARG A 500 -0.60 -18.28 39.34
N THR A 501 -0.46 -19.58 39.48
CA THR A 501 0.77 -20.30 39.24
C THR A 501 0.77 -20.89 37.83
N LEU A 502 1.78 -20.57 37.00
CA LEU A 502 2.05 -21.25 35.73
C LEU A 502 2.98 -22.43 35.96
N THR A 503 2.55 -23.59 35.49
CA THR A 503 3.34 -24.84 35.44
C THR A 503 3.63 -25.19 33.97
N ASP A 504 4.51 -26.18 33.77
CA ASP A 504 4.82 -26.73 32.45
C ASP A 504 5.23 -25.68 31.42
N ARG A 505 5.90 -24.60 31.89
CA ARG A 505 6.49 -23.61 30.97
C ARG A 505 7.57 -24.30 30.14
N SER A 506 7.57 -24.04 28.86
CA SER A 506 8.55 -24.58 27.93
C SER A 506 9.17 -23.45 27.11
N TYR A 507 10.18 -23.80 26.36
CA TYR A 507 10.77 -22.86 25.38
C TYR A 507 11.01 -23.58 24.07
N PHE A 508 11.01 -22.82 23.00
CA PHE A 508 11.42 -23.28 21.68
C PHE A 508 12.09 -22.12 20.92
N GLY A 509 12.71 -22.44 19.80
CA GLY A 509 13.35 -21.44 18.95
C GLY A 509 14.40 -22.09 18.06
N GLY A 510 15.45 -21.34 17.78
CA GLY A 510 16.55 -21.70 16.89
C GLY A 510 16.45 -21.03 15.52
N PRO A 511 17.46 -21.26 14.65
CA PRO A 511 17.51 -20.66 13.34
C PRO A 511 16.49 -21.25 12.36
N SER A 512 15.76 -20.38 11.70
CA SER A 512 14.86 -20.64 10.58
C SER A 512 15.32 -19.85 9.35
N ASN A 513 15.38 -20.50 8.19
CA ASN A 513 15.71 -19.85 6.93
C ASN A 513 14.59 -20.13 5.93
N ALA A 514 14.18 -19.09 5.17
CA ALA A 514 13.21 -19.25 4.10
C ALA A 514 13.65 -18.47 2.85
N ASP A 515 13.68 -19.15 1.71
CA ASP A 515 13.90 -18.55 0.40
C ASP A 515 12.63 -18.62 -0.44
N ASN A 516 12.18 -17.46 -0.92
CA ASN A 516 10.97 -17.34 -1.71
C ASN A 516 11.31 -16.80 -3.10
N TYR A 517 10.82 -17.45 -4.12
CA TYR A 517 10.93 -17.04 -5.52
C TYR A 517 9.53 -16.87 -6.10
N ALA A 518 9.31 -15.79 -6.82
CA ALA A 518 8.04 -15.57 -7.53
C ALA A 518 8.32 -14.96 -8.91
N LEU A 519 7.70 -15.53 -9.93
CA LEU A 519 7.66 -14.96 -11.28
C LEU A 519 6.20 -14.80 -11.67
N GLN A 520 5.82 -13.59 -12.07
CA GLN A 520 4.49 -13.29 -12.57
C GLN A 520 4.61 -12.57 -13.90
N THR A 521 3.80 -12.97 -14.87
CA THR A 521 3.75 -12.33 -16.19
C THR A 521 2.31 -12.15 -16.61
N ASP A 522 1.94 -10.91 -16.90
CA ASP A 522 0.61 -10.45 -17.27
C ASP A 522 0.65 -9.88 -18.69
N LEU A 523 -0.21 -10.35 -19.57
CA LEU A 523 -0.50 -9.76 -20.88
C LEU A 523 -1.87 -9.10 -20.81
N ILE A 524 -1.92 -7.78 -21.03
CA ILE A 524 -3.13 -6.99 -20.96
C ILE A 524 -3.45 -6.44 -22.34
N GLY A 525 -4.67 -6.68 -22.81
CA GLY A 525 -5.12 -6.29 -24.15
C GLY A 525 -6.45 -5.57 -24.13
N ASP A 526 -6.52 -4.41 -24.76
CA ASP A 526 -7.73 -3.62 -24.95
C ASP A 526 -8.22 -3.78 -26.39
N PHE A 527 -9.46 -4.25 -26.61
CA PHE A 527 -10.02 -4.45 -27.91
C PHE A 527 -11.54 -4.23 -27.94
N LYS A 528 -12.14 -4.22 -29.14
CA LYS A 528 -13.58 -4.05 -29.32
C LYS A 528 -14.19 -5.17 -30.15
N THR A 529 -15.36 -5.63 -29.72
CA THR A 529 -16.24 -6.53 -30.48
C THR A 529 -17.52 -5.77 -30.80
N GLY A 530 -17.57 -5.14 -31.97
CA GLY A 530 -18.63 -4.19 -32.31
C GLY A 530 -18.58 -2.95 -31.39
N SER A 531 -19.66 -2.69 -30.64
CA SER A 531 -19.74 -1.59 -29.69
C SER A 531 -19.23 -1.94 -28.28
N ILE A 532 -18.92 -3.21 -28.02
CA ILE A 532 -18.50 -3.72 -26.73
C ILE A 532 -16.98 -3.54 -26.61
N THR A 533 -16.52 -2.93 -25.52
CA THR A 533 -15.08 -2.80 -25.20
C THR A 533 -14.68 -3.87 -24.20
N HIS A 534 -13.53 -4.48 -24.45
CA HIS A 534 -12.92 -5.51 -23.60
C HIS A 534 -11.56 -5.05 -23.11
N GLN A 535 -11.25 -5.31 -21.82
CA GLN A 535 -9.91 -5.27 -21.27
C GLN A 535 -9.59 -6.68 -20.75
N LEU A 536 -8.80 -7.42 -21.54
CA LEU A 536 -8.47 -8.81 -21.30
C LEU A 536 -7.11 -8.88 -20.57
N LEU A 537 -7.07 -9.63 -19.47
CA LEU A 537 -5.86 -9.98 -18.73
C LEU A 537 -5.63 -11.48 -18.86
N LEU A 538 -4.48 -11.88 -19.39
CA LEU A 538 -3.97 -13.25 -19.37
C LEU A 538 -2.70 -13.26 -18.51
N GLY A 539 -2.65 -14.13 -17.49
CA GLY A 539 -1.53 -14.18 -16.58
C GLY A 539 -1.01 -15.57 -16.30
N LEU A 540 0.28 -15.63 -16.01
CA LEU A 540 1.01 -16.80 -15.52
C LEU A 540 1.76 -16.41 -14.25
N GLU A 541 1.67 -17.24 -13.22
CA GLU A 541 2.42 -17.10 -11.98
C GLU A 541 3.11 -18.42 -11.63
N TRP A 542 4.35 -18.32 -11.19
CA TRP A 542 5.11 -19.41 -10.60
C TRP A 542 5.74 -18.93 -9.30
N ARG A 543 5.60 -19.71 -8.24
CA ARG A 543 6.20 -19.46 -6.92
C ARG A 543 6.87 -20.70 -6.40
N LYS A 544 7.98 -20.51 -5.70
CA LYS A 544 8.66 -21.54 -4.91
C LYS A 544 9.05 -20.95 -3.56
N ARG A 545 8.76 -21.68 -2.49
CA ARG A 545 9.25 -21.38 -1.14
C ARG A 545 9.98 -22.60 -0.61
N ASP A 546 11.20 -22.41 -0.21
CA ASP A 546 12.01 -23.38 0.54
C ASP A 546 12.18 -22.85 1.96
N GLN A 547 11.91 -23.68 2.96
CA GLN A 547 12.08 -23.36 4.38
C GLN A 547 12.84 -24.48 5.06
N ALA A 548 13.77 -24.12 5.96
CA ALA A 548 14.51 -25.05 6.79
C ALA A 548 14.67 -24.50 8.20
N ASP A 549 14.19 -25.26 9.18
CA ASP A 549 14.19 -24.90 10.59
C ASP A 549 15.07 -25.89 11.38
N ARG A 550 15.91 -25.34 12.24
CA ARG A 550 16.68 -26.13 13.22
C ARG A 550 16.17 -25.78 14.60
N GLY A 551 15.22 -26.57 15.07
CA GLY A 551 14.52 -26.30 16.32
C GLY A 551 15.36 -26.68 17.54
N ILE A 552 15.35 -25.79 18.52
CA ILE A 552 15.71 -26.07 19.89
C ILE A 552 14.43 -26.04 20.74
N SER A 553 14.30 -26.90 21.73
CA SER A 553 13.15 -26.89 22.63
C SER A 553 13.57 -27.42 24.01
N GLY A 554 12.67 -27.29 24.97
CA GLY A 554 12.83 -27.82 26.30
C GLY A 554 11.82 -27.22 27.27
N VAL A 555 12.00 -27.54 28.54
CA VAL A 555 11.12 -27.15 29.64
C VAL A 555 11.88 -26.34 30.68
N TYR A 556 11.16 -25.53 31.47
CA TYR A 556 11.71 -24.87 32.66
C TYR A 556 11.47 -25.71 33.90
N GLU A 557 12.46 -25.78 34.77
CA GLU A 557 12.29 -26.36 36.11
C GLU A 557 11.62 -25.35 37.05
N GLY A 558 10.47 -25.73 37.62
CA GLY A 558 9.76 -24.91 38.60
C GLY A 558 8.50 -24.28 38.06
N SER A 559 7.95 -23.36 38.87
CA SER A 559 6.69 -22.68 38.55
C SER A 559 6.88 -21.15 38.52
N PHE A 560 5.97 -20.46 37.85
CA PHE A 560 6.02 -19.01 37.68
C PHE A 560 4.73 -18.37 38.22
N ASP A 561 4.87 -17.45 39.18
CA ASP A 561 3.75 -16.73 39.77
C ASP A 561 3.47 -15.45 38.97
N ILE A 562 2.28 -15.35 38.33
CA ILE A 562 1.91 -14.20 37.47
C ILE A 562 1.73 -12.87 38.23
N PHE A 563 1.62 -12.89 39.57
CA PHE A 563 1.52 -11.71 40.40
C PHE A 563 2.81 -11.38 41.17
N ASN A 564 3.76 -12.31 41.20
CA ASN A 564 5.09 -12.11 41.76
C ASN A 564 6.13 -12.85 40.93
N PRO A 565 6.40 -12.40 39.69
CA PRO A 565 7.20 -13.14 38.72
C PRO A 565 8.65 -13.32 39.19
N ALA A 566 9.16 -14.53 39.06
CA ALA A 566 10.58 -14.87 39.25
C ALA A 566 11.11 -15.42 37.91
N TYR A 567 12.08 -14.73 37.36
CA TYR A 567 12.70 -15.06 36.07
C TYR A 567 14.00 -15.82 36.24
N GLY A 568 14.52 -16.39 35.15
CA GLY A 568 15.79 -17.12 35.15
C GLY A 568 15.69 -18.55 35.71
N LEU A 569 14.53 -19.19 35.52
CA LEU A 569 14.38 -20.61 35.90
C LEU A 569 15.32 -21.49 35.08
N PRO A 570 15.85 -22.60 35.70
CA PRO A 570 16.70 -23.53 34.97
C PRO A 570 15.98 -24.12 33.76
N ARG A 571 16.72 -24.30 32.66
CA ARG A 571 16.23 -24.90 31.42
C ARG A 571 16.73 -26.33 31.27
N ILE A 572 15.83 -27.27 30.94
CA ILE A 572 16.16 -28.64 30.53
C ILE A 572 15.89 -28.73 29.03
N ALA A 573 16.96 -29.00 28.27
CA ALA A 573 16.86 -29.07 26.82
C ALA A 573 16.40 -30.45 26.33
N ASP A 574 15.55 -30.42 25.33
CA ASP A 574 15.21 -31.59 24.49
C ASP A 574 16.25 -31.76 23.38
N PRO A 575 16.26 -32.91 22.72
CA PRO A 575 17.06 -33.11 21.51
C PRO A 575 16.62 -32.09 20.42
N ASN A 576 17.61 -31.56 19.72
CA ASN A 576 17.33 -30.64 18.61
C ASN A 576 16.48 -31.31 17.50
N SER A 577 15.57 -30.56 16.93
CA SER A 577 14.76 -31.01 15.80
C SER A 577 15.24 -30.36 14.51
N PHE A 578 14.89 -30.96 13.39
CA PHE A 578 15.08 -30.40 12.05
C PHE A 578 13.79 -30.56 11.25
N PHE A 579 13.41 -29.52 10.55
CA PHE A 579 12.25 -29.51 9.67
C PHE A 579 12.59 -28.78 8.38
N GLU A 580 12.24 -29.37 7.24
CA GLU A 580 12.34 -28.74 5.94
C GLU A 580 11.02 -28.83 5.19
N GLN A 581 10.73 -27.79 4.40
CA GLN A 581 9.52 -27.70 3.62
C GLN A 581 9.80 -26.99 2.29
N THR A 582 9.29 -27.56 1.21
CA THR A 582 9.24 -26.91 -0.11
C THR A 582 7.79 -26.82 -0.56
N THR A 583 7.39 -25.64 -1.02
CA THR A 583 6.08 -25.43 -1.66
C THR A 583 6.30 -24.81 -3.04
N ILE A 584 5.74 -25.44 -4.08
CA ILE A 584 5.75 -24.91 -5.44
C ILE A 584 4.29 -24.66 -5.88
N THR A 585 4.02 -23.48 -6.41
CA THR A 585 2.69 -23.15 -6.94
C THR A 585 2.83 -22.64 -8.35
N THR A 586 2.02 -23.15 -9.27
CA THR A 586 1.90 -22.64 -10.65
C THR A 586 0.44 -22.31 -10.93
N GLY A 587 0.17 -21.09 -11.37
CA GLY A 587 -1.18 -20.60 -11.66
C GLY A 587 -1.29 -19.97 -13.04
N ILE A 588 -2.37 -20.29 -13.75
CA ILE A 588 -2.73 -19.66 -15.02
C ILE A 588 -4.09 -19.01 -14.83
N TYR A 589 -4.24 -17.74 -15.22
CA TYR A 589 -5.47 -17.01 -15.05
C TYR A 589 -5.84 -16.17 -16.26
N LEU A 590 -7.14 -16.01 -16.44
CA LEU A 590 -7.75 -15.21 -17.48
C LEU A 590 -8.87 -14.38 -16.88
N GLN A 591 -8.94 -13.10 -17.24
CA GLN A 591 -10.00 -12.20 -16.81
C GLN A 591 -10.35 -11.24 -17.94
N ASP A 592 -11.64 -10.99 -18.15
CA ASP A 592 -12.15 -9.98 -19.09
C ASP A 592 -13.03 -8.97 -18.35
N GLN A 593 -12.72 -7.70 -18.51
CA GLN A 593 -13.55 -6.59 -18.08
C GLN A 593 -14.26 -6.04 -19.32
N VAL A 594 -15.58 -6.27 -19.39
CA VAL A 594 -16.40 -6.00 -20.56
C VAL A 594 -17.28 -4.78 -20.31
N THR A 595 -17.11 -3.72 -21.08
CA THR A 595 -18.04 -2.58 -21.10
C THR A 595 -19.13 -2.87 -22.14
N LEU A 596 -20.27 -3.38 -21.67
CA LEU A 596 -21.43 -3.71 -22.48
C LEU A 596 -22.16 -2.47 -22.97
N LEU A 597 -22.33 -1.49 -22.04
CA LEU A 597 -22.89 -0.17 -22.26
C LEU A 597 -22.04 0.84 -21.47
N PRO A 598 -22.09 2.12 -21.79
CA PRO A 598 -21.33 3.14 -21.01
C PRO A 598 -21.56 3.09 -19.51
N ASN A 599 -22.74 2.63 -19.08
CA ASN A 599 -23.17 2.52 -17.69
C ASN A 599 -23.33 1.07 -17.20
N LEU A 600 -22.91 0.06 -17.98
CA LEU A 600 -23.05 -1.35 -17.61
C LEU A 600 -21.78 -2.13 -17.96
N LYS A 601 -21.12 -2.62 -16.93
CA LYS A 601 -19.85 -3.35 -17.03
C LYS A 601 -19.99 -4.74 -16.43
N LEU A 602 -19.28 -5.71 -17.01
CA LEU A 602 -19.18 -7.09 -16.57
C LEU A 602 -17.71 -7.43 -16.34
N LEU A 603 -17.41 -8.09 -15.24
CA LEU A 603 -16.12 -8.72 -14.96
C LEU A 603 -16.33 -10.22 -14.92
N ALA A 604 -15.55 -10.97 -15.67
CA ALA A 604 -15.54 -12.43 -15.59
C ALA A 604 -14.11 -12.95 -15.66
N GLY A 605 -13.80 -13.94 -14.86
CA GLY A 605 -12.46 -14.52 -14.83
C GLY A 605 -12.38 -15.85 -14.12
N GLY A 606 -11.26 -16.54 -14.30
CA GLY A 606 -10.96 -17.77 -13.63
C GLY A 606 -9.47 -18.04 -13.60
N ARG A 607 -9.03 -18.79 -12.58
CA ARG A 607 -7.65 -19.23 -12.40
C ARG A 607 -7.64 -20.72 -12.11
N TYR A 608 -6.64 -21.40 -12.64
CA TYR A 608 -6.33 -22.77 -12.31
C TYR A 608 -4.94 -22.84 -11.68
N ASP A 609 -4.85 -23.41 -10.46
CA ASP A 609 -3.63 -23.56 -9.71
C ASP A 609 -3.23 -25.04 -9.58
N PHE A 610 -1.93 -25.28 -9.60
CA PHE A 610 -1.26 -26.52 -9.23
C PHE A 610 -0.37 -26.22 -8.03
N VAL A 611 -0.49 -27.00 -6.96
CA VAL A 611 0.29 -26.85 -5.73
C VAL A 611 1.00 -28.17 -5.43
N GLU A 612 2.31 -28.08 -5.28
CA GLU A 612 3.16 -29.18 -4.83
C GLU A 612 3.75 -28.80 -3.47
N TYR A 613 3.64 -29.71 -2.53
CA TYR A 613 4.13 -29.52 -1.17
C TYR A 613 4.95 -30.73 -0.77
N SER A 614 6.14 -30.49 -0.20
CA SER A 614 7.04 -31.52 0.34
C SER A 614 7.55 -31.07 1.69
N SER A 615 7.49 -31.93 2.69
CA SER A 615 8.03 -31.66 4.03
C SER A 615 8.70 -32.89 4.63
N GLY A 616 9.72 -32.67 5.47
CA GLY A 616 10.47 -33.73 6.10
C GLY A 616 11.30 -33.30 7.30
N ASP A 617 11.85 -34.30 8.02
CA ASP A 617 12.76 -34.13 9.16
C ASP A 617 14.23 -34.28 8.76
N GLY A 618 14.53 -34.40 7.47
CA GLY A 618 15.89 -34.65 6.94
C GLY A 618 16.43 -36.04 7.19
N GLN A 619 15.69 -36.91 7.87
CA GLN A 619 16.09 -38.29 8.20
C GLN A 619 15.24 -39.35 7.47
N SER A 620 13.97 -39.05 7.30
CA SER A 620 12.97 -39.85 6.59
C SER A 620 12.76 -39.37 5.18
N ALA A 621 12.10 -40.19 4.33
CA ALA A 621 11.62 -39.70 3.04
C ALA A 621 10.59 -38.57 3.26
N PRO A 622 10.65 -37.47 2.52
CA PRO A 622 9.70 -36.37 2.69
C PRO A 622 8.27 -36.82 2.38
N THR A 623 7.33 -36.23 3.10
CA THR A 623 5.90 -36.38 2.78
C THR A 623 5.55 -35.40 1.69
N GLU A 624 4.94 -35.90 0.61
CA GLU A 624 4.55 -35.11 -0.56
C GLU A 624 3.04 -35.02 -0.70
N PHE A 625 2.53 -33.87 -1.08
CA PHE A 625 1.13 -33.61 -1.39
C PHE A 625 1.03 -32.83 -2.71
N TYR A 626 -0.03 -33.12 -3.46
CA TYR A 626 -0.34 -32.46 -4.74
C TYR A 626 -1.79 -32.04 -4.72
N ASP A 627 -2.04 -30.74 -4.93
CA ASP A 627 -3.36 -30.18 -5.01
C ASP A 627 -3.57 -29.41 -6.31
N SER A 628 -4.81 -29.32 -6.75
CA SER A 628 -5.18 -28.40 -7.82
C SER A 628 -6.56 -27.81 -7.59
N ALA A 629 -6.75 -26.57 -8.03
CA ALA A 629 -7.99 -25.87 -7.81
C ALA A 629 -8.34 -24.91 -8.95
N PHE A 630 -9.62 -24.86 -9.31
CA PHE A 630 -10.18 -23.82 -10.16
C PHE A 630 -10.91 -22.80 -9.31
N SER A 631 -10.59 -21.51 -9.49
CA SER A 631 -11.16 -20.37 -8.77
C SER A 631 -11.81 -19.40 -9.75
N PRO A 632 -13.15 -19.45 -9.94
CA PRO A 632 -13.90 -18.51 -10.77
C PRO A 632 -14.26 -17.23 -10.02
N ARG A 633 -14.46 -16.13 -10.79
CA ARG A 633 -15.20 -14.94 -10.35
C ARG A 633 -16.05 -14.38 -11.48
N ILE A 634 -17.16 -13.74 -11.11
CA ILE A 634 -18.00 -12.95 -12.00
C ILE A 634 -18.60 -11.79 -11.23
N GLY A 635 -18.72 -10.63 -11.88
CA GLY A 635 -19.33 -9.46 -11.28
C GLY A 635 -19.91 -8.52 -12.33
N ILE A 636 -20.89 -7.75 -11.90
CA ILE A 636 -21.58 -6.76 -12.73
C ILE A 636 -21.58 -5.41 -12.01
N VAL A 637 -21.38 -4.34 -12.78
CA VAL A 637 -21.47 -2.96 -12.27
C VAL A 637 -22.45 -2.21 -13.15
N TYR A 638 -23.47 -1.61 -12.52
CA TYR A 638 -24.44 -0.74 -13.16
C TYR A 638 -24.36 0.67 -12.59
N GLN A 639 -24.19 1.67 -13.44
CA GLN A 639 -24.05 3.09 -13.10
C GLN A 639 -25.31 3.86 -13.51
N PRO A 640 -26.33 3.93 -12.65
CA PRO A 640 -27.58 4.65 -12.99
C PRO A 640 -27.36 6.15 -13.22
N ILE A 641 -26.41 6.72 -12.49
CA ILE A 641 -25.93 8.10 -12.61
C ILE A 641 -24.43 8.13 -12.38
N GLU A 642 -23.73 9.15 -12.89
CA GLU A 642 -22.27 9.22 -12.87
C GLU A 642 -21.64 8.97 -11.48
N PRO A 643 -22.08 9.58 -10.36
CA PRO A 643 -21.42 9.38 -9.07
C PRO A 643 -21.78 8.06 -8.36
N ILE A 644 -22.69 7.23 -8.87
CA ILE A 644 -23.19 6.04 -8.19
C ILE A 644 -22.96 4.79 -9.05
N SER A 645 -22.34 3.77 -8.45
CA SER A 645 -22.20 2.42 -9.01
C SER A 645 -22.91 1.41 -8.10
N LEU A 646 -23.81 0.62 -8.66
CA LEU A 646 -24.41 -0.56 -8.04
C LEU A 646 -23.64 -1.78 -8.54
N TYR A 647 -23.28 -2.71 -7.67
CA TYR A 647 -22.59 -3.91 -8.12
C TYR A 647 -23.11 -5.18 -7.43
N ALA A 648 -22.90 -6.30 -8.10
CA ALA A 648 -23.06 -7.63 -7.54
C ALA A 648 -21.94 -8.54 -8.03
N SER A 649 -21.45 -9.44 -7.20
CA SER A 649 -20.38 -10.37 -7.56
C SER A 649 -20.49 -11.72 -6.87
N TYR A 650 -19.90 -12.70 -7.52
CA TYR A 650 -19.55 -14.01 -7.00
C TYR A 650 -18.03 -14.20 -7.15
N SER A 651 -17.36 -14.69 -6.10
CA SER A 651 -15.94 -15.02 -6.11
C SER A 651 -15.66 -16.26 -5.27
N SER A 652 -14.58 -16.98 -5.63
CA SER A 652 -14.15 -18.15 -4.88
C SER A 652 -12.67 -18.11 -4.55
N SER A 653 -12.30 -18.86 -3.49
CA SER A 653 -10.91 -19.11 -3.08
C SER A 653 -10.72 -20.55 -2.68
N PHE A 654 -9.46 -20.94 -2.51
CA PHE A 654 -9.09 -22.25 -1.98
C PHE A 654 -7.86 -22.12 -1.08
N VAL A 655 -7.74 -23.10 -0.17
CA VAL A 655 -6.56 -23.30 0.68
C VAL A 655 -6.20 -24.78 0.61
N PRO A 656 -4.96 -25.17 0.21
CA PRO A 656 -4.52 -26.55 0.21
C PRO A 656 -4.60 -27.18 1.62
N ASN A 657 -4.91 -28.47 1.68
CA ASN A 657 -4.90 -29.25 2.91
C ASN A 657 -3.72 -30.24 2.89
N ASN A 658 -2.80 -30.10 3.84
CA ASN A 658 -1.58 -30.93 3.92
C ASN A 658 -1.75 -32.10 4.87
N SER A 659 -2.93 -32.72 4.92
CA SER A 659 -3.27 -33.84 5.79
C SER A 659 -3.86 -35.01 4.99
N ARG A 660 -3.92 -36.18 5.62
CA ARG A 660 -4.47 -37.43 5.03
C ARG A 660 -5.56 -37.99 5.91
N THR A 661 -6.50 -38.68 5.29
CA THR A 661 -7.49 -39.53 5.97
C THR A 661 -6.85 -40.78 6.58
N ALA A 662 -7.58 -41.50 7.41
CA ALA A 662 -7.18 -42.81 7.93
C ALA A 662 -6.86 -43.86 6.83
N SER A 663 -7.46 -43.71 5.63
CA SER A 663 -7.15 -44.54 4.47
C SER A 663 -5.87 -44.14 3.73
N GLY A 664 -5.21 -43.03 4.15
CA GLY A 664 -4.01 -42.47 3.50
C GLY A 664 -4.30 -41.59 2.29
N GLU A 665 -5.57 -41.31 1.95
CA GLU A 665 -5.93 -40.40 0.87
C GLU A 665 -5.70 -38.95 1.31
N PRO A 666 -5.20 -38.06 0.42
CA PRO A 666 -5.07 -36.64 0.74
C PRO A 666 -6.45 -36.00 0.95
N LEU A 667 -6.55 -35.03 1.88
CA LEU A 667 -7.76 -34.24 2.05
C LEU A 667 -7.97 -33.28 0.88
N GLU A 668 -9.22 -33.09 0.48
CA GLU A 668 -9.55 -32.06 -0.50
C GLU A 668 -9.22 -30.66 0.03
N PRO A 669 -8.79 -29.70 -0.85
CA PRO A 669 -8.55 -28.33 -0.43
C PRO A 669 -9.81 -27.68 0.14
N SER A 670 -9.66 -26.88 1.17
CA SER A 670 -10.73 -26.03 1.68
C SER A 670 -11.13 -25.01 0.61
N ARG A 671 -12.44 -24.70 0.51
CA ARG A 671 -12.99 -23.79 -0.50
C ARG A 671 -13.80 -22.68 0.13
N GLY A 672 -13.47 -21.45 -0.23
CA GLY A 672 -14.23 -20.26 0.12
C GLY A 672 -15.10 -19.81 -1.05
N THR A 673 -16.35 -19.45 -0.80
CA THR A 673 -17.25 -18.83 -1.78
C THR A 673 -17.91 -17.61 -1.19
N GLN A 674 -18.08 -16.55 -2.00
CA GLN A 674 -18.72 -15.32 -1.58
C GLN A 674 -19.73 -14.84 -2.61
N TYR A 675 -20.87 -14.37 -2.09
CA TYR A 675 -21.79 -13.48 -2.80
C TYR A 675 -21.73 -12.10 -2.15
N GLU A 676 -21.58 -11.06 -2.97
CA GLU A 676 -21.52 -9.68 -2.49
C GLU A 676 -22.37 -8.77 -3.38
N VAL A 677 -23.11 -7.86 -2.76
CA VAL A 677 -23.81 -6.77 -3.43
C VAL A 677 -23.46 -5.46 -2.73
N GLY A 678 -23.35 -4.38 -3.52
CA GLY A 678 -22.98 -3.11 -2.89
C GLY A 678 -23.24 -1.89 -3.75
N ILE A 679 -22.99 -0.75 -3.14
CA ILE A 679 -23.11 0.58 -3.70
C ILE A 679 -21.79 1.30 -3.49
N LYS A 680 -21.24 1.89 -4.55
CA LYS A 680 -20.12 2.82 -4.48
C LYS A 680 -20.57 4.20 -4.90
N ALA A 681 -20.14 5.22 -4.17
CA ALA A 681 -20.46 6.60 -4.45
C ALA A 681 -19.22 7.46 -4.47
N GLU A 682 -19.10 8.33 -5.47
CA GLU A 682 -18.11 9.41 -5.56
C GLU A 682 -18.85 10.73 -5.36
N LEU A 683 -18.59 11.41 -4.26
CA LEU A 683 -19.29 12.61 -3.82
C LEU A 683 -18.38 13.84 -3.82
N PHE A 684 -18.96 15.03 -3.82
CA PHE A 684 -18.24 16.32 -3.76
C PHE A 684 -17.16 16.44 -4.84
N ASP A 685 -17.53 16.22 -6.11
CA ASP A 685 -16.61 16.23 -7.26
C ASP A 685 -15.45 15.23 -7.09
N LYS A 686 -15.79 14.00 -6.68
CA LYS A 686 -14.89 12.84 -6.47
C LYS A 686 -13.90 12.98 -5.30
N ARG A 687 -14.05 14.03 -4.48
CA ARG A 687 -13.19 14.24 -3.29
C ARG A 687 -13.52 13.32 -2.13
N LEU A 688 -14.72 12.73 -2.11
CA LEU A 688 -15.16 11.78 -1.08
C LEU A 688 -15.68 10.51 -1.74
N SER A 689 -15.16 9.36 -1.35
CA SER A 689 -15.65 8.05 -1.75
C SER A 689 -16.40 7.39 -0.60
N ALA A 690 -17.45 6.62 -0.93
CA ALA A 690 -18.17 5.80 0.03
C ALA A 690 -18.53 4.45 -0.62
N THR A 691 -18.34 3.35 0.12
CA THR A 691 -18.71 2.00 -0.30
C THR A 691 -19.57 1.35 0.78
N LEU A 692 -20.80 0.93 0.43
CA LEU A 692 -21.67 0.10 1.25
C LEU A 692 -21.73 -1.29 0.61
N ALA A 693 -21.43 -2.35 1.37
CA ALA A 693 -21.45 -3.73 0.91
C ALA A 693 -22.23 -4.64 1.85
N VAL A 694 -22.91 -5.64 1.29
CA VAL A 694 -23.52 -6.76 2.00
C VAL A 694 -22.92 -8.04 1.40
N TYR A 695 -22.46 -8.93 2.26
CA TYR A 695 -21.77 -10.15 1.85
C TYR A 695 -22.25 -11.39 2.60
N ASP A 696 -22.09 -12.54 1.97
CA ASP A 696 -22.23 -13.88 2.55
C ASP A 696 -21.08 -14.75 2.06
N ILE A 697 -20.25 -15.24 3.00
CA ILE A 697 -19.07 -16.08 2.76
C ILE A 697 -19.31 -17.44 3.41
N THR A 698 -19.04 -18.52 2.67
CA THR A 698 -19.00 -19.89 3.20
C THR A 698 -17.65 -20.52 2.89
N LYS A 699 -16.94 -21.04 3.91
CA LYS A 699 -15.74 -21.86 3.74
C LYS A 699 -16.09 -23.31 4.10
N THR A 700 -15.87 -24.23 3.17
CA THR A 700 -16.15 -25.67 3.27
C THR A 700 -14.86 -26.48 3.21
N ASN A 701 -14.95 -27.79 3.41
CA ASN A 701 -13.83 -28.74 3.40
C ASN A 701 -12.74 -28.36 4.42
N ILE A 702 -13.17 -27.86 5.59
CA ILE A 702 -12.23 -27.57 6.68
C ILE A 702 -11.89 -28.90 7.35
N PRO A 703 -10.60 -29.21 7.55
CA PRO A 703 -10.20 -30.40 8.31
C PRO A 703 -10.77 -30.38 9.72
N THR A 704 -11.42 -31.46 10.10
CA THR A 704 -11.95 -31.72 11.46
C THR A 704 -11.67 -33.16 11.80
N THR A 705 -11.63 -33.53 13.09
CA THR A 705 -11.32 -34.86 13.54
C THR A 705 -12.27 -35.93 12.94
N ASP A 706 -11.75 -37.05 12.50
CA ASP A 706 -12.53 -38.17 12.04
C ASP A 706 -13.26 -38.78 13.27
N PRO A 707 -14.60 -38.88 13.27
CA PRO A 707 -15.33 -39.42 14.40
C PRO A 707 -15.12 -40.91 14.62
N ASP A 708 -14.58 -41.66 13.62
CA ASP A 708 -14.28 -43.08 13.69
C ASP A 708 -12.83 -43.36 14.13
N ASP A 709 -11.91 -42.36 13.97
CA ASP A 709 -10.49 -42.47 14.33
C ASP A 709 -9.92 -41.08 14.62
N ASP A 710 -9.80 -40.73 15.89
CA ASP A 710 -9.43 -39.39 16.34
C ASP A 710 -7.97 -39.00 16.07
N GLU A 711 -7.14 -39.92 15.59
CA GLU A 711 -5.78 -39.64 15.11
C GLU A 711 -5.77 -39.05 13.69
N PHE A 712 -6.89 -39.08 12.97
CA PHE A 712 -7.02 -38.64 11.59
C PHE A 712 -8.01 -37.48 11.43
N LEU A 713 -7.97 -36.87 10.25
CA LEU A 713 -8.82 -35.73 9.87
C LEU A 713 -9.69 -36.09 8.65
N ILE A 714 -10.87 -35.48 8.59
CA ILE A 714 -11.73 -35.49 7.40
C ILE A 714 -12.12 -34.08 7.04
N ALA A 715 -12.30 -33.80 5.74
CA ALA A 715 -12.57 -32.46 5.21
C ALA A 715 -14.09 -32.18 5.13
N VAL A 716 -14.79 -32.09 6.28
CA VAL A 716 -16.25 -31.89 6.36
C VAL A 716 -16.66 -30.63 7.12
N GLY A 717 -15.72 -29.92 7.73
CA GLY A 717 -15.99 -28.70 8.48
C GLY A 717 -16.49 -27.57 7.56
N GLU A 718 -17.36 -26.72 8.09
CA GLU A 718 -17.90 -25.53 7.42
C GLU A 718 -18.00 -24.36 8.39
N VAL A 719 -17.56 -23.19 7.94
CA VAL A 719 -17.73 -21.91 8.64
C VAL A 719 -18.37 -20.87 7.72
N LYS A 720 -19.13 -19.97 8.32
CA LYS A 720 -19.83 -18.89 7.60
C LYS A 720 -19.50 -17.54 8.18
N SER A 721 -19.48 -16.53 7.30
CA SER A 721 -19.40 -15.13 7.70
C SER A 721 -20.31 -14.30 6.79
N ARG A 722 -21.19 -13.53 7.39
CA ARG A 722 -22.10 -12.64 6.67
C ARG A 722 -22.21 -11.29 7.37
N GLY A 723 -22.37 -10.23 6.59
CA GLY A 723 -22.41 -8.91 7.21
C GLY A 723 -22.74 -7.79 6.27
N ILE A 724 -22.75 -6.59 6.87
CA ILE A 724 -22.90 -5.32 6.18
C ILE A 724 -21.74 -4.42 6.58
N GLU A 725 -21.15 -3.71 5.62
CA GLU A 725 -19.96 -2.88 5.78
C GLU A 725 -20.14 -1.54 5.10
N LEU A 726 -19.62 -0.48 5.73
CA LEU A 726 -19.55 0.86 5.18
C LEU A 726 -18.12 1.39 5.34
N ASP A 727 -17.52 1.86 4.25
CA ASP A 727 -16.25 2.58 4.23
C ASP A 727 -16.46 3.94 3.59
N ILE A 728 -15.86 4.99 4.16
CA ILE A 728 -15.88 6.37 3.68
C ILE A 728 -14.48 6.92 3.78
N ALA A 729 -13.98 7.57 2.72
CA ALA A 729 -12.68 8.24 2.74
C ALA A 729 -12.68 9.47 1.83
N GLY A 730 -11.97 10.53 2.23
CA GLY A 730 -11.80 11.70 1.39
C GLY A 730 -11.86 13.04 2.10
N GLU A 731 -12.16 14.06 1.33
CA GLU A 731 -12.24 15.45 1.78
C GLU A 731 -13.70 15.95 1.71
N ILE A 732 -14.22 16.42 2.85
CA ILE A 732 -15.57 16.99 2.96
C ILE A 732 -15.59 18.43 2.44
N SER A 733 -14.58 19.20 2.82
CA SER A 733 -14.36 20.57 2.38
C SER A 733 -12.86 20.89 2.48
N PRO A 734 -12.34 21.93 1.80
CA PRO A 734 -10.94 22.26 1.82
C PRO A 734 -10.31 22.24 3.22
N GLY A 735 -9.35 21.34 3.41
CA GLY A 735 -8.65 21.09 4.68
C GLY A 735 -9.39 20.19 5.67
N TRP A 736 -10.63 19.75 5.41
CA TRP A 736 -11.37 18.84 6.28
C TRP A 736 -11.44 17.44 5.66
N LYS A 737 -10.59 16.55 6.13
CA LYS A 737 -10.45 15.17 5.66
C LYS A 737 -11.08 14.19 6.64
N VAL A 738 -11.57 13.07 6.12
CA VAL A 738 -12.19 11.99 6.91
C VAL A 738 -11.84 10.63 6.32
N ILE A 739 -11.58 9.66 7.20
CA ILE A 739 -11.66 8.24 6.90
C ILE A 739 -12.49 7.60 8.00
N ALA A 740 -13.54 6.88 7.61
CA ALA A 740 -14.47 6.27 8.54
C ALA A 740 -14.93 4.91 8.04
N SER A 741 -15.16 3.99 8.96
CA SER A 741 -15.68 2.67 8.64
C SER A 741 -16.65 2.19 9.71
N GLY A 742 -17.54 1.27 9.32
CA GLY A 742 -18.44 0.61 10.26
C GLY A 742 -18.92 -0.72 9.71
N TYR A 743 -19.14 -1.69 10.58
CA TYR A 743 -19.62 -3.00 10.15
C TYR A 743 -20.46 -3.73 11.20
N LEU A 744 -21.31 -4.60 10.71
CA LEU A 744 -21.95 -5.68 11.46
C LEU A 744 -21.52 -6.99 10.80
N ASN A 745 -21.06 -7.96 11.58
CA ASN A 745 -20.52 -9.22 11.11
C ASN A 745 -21.01 -10.38 11.99
N ASP A 746 -21.41 -11.48 11.37
CA ASP A 746 -21.79 -12.73 12.04
C ASP A 746 -20.94 -13.86 11.44
N ALA A 747 -19.84 -14.21 12.15
CA ALA A 747 -18.87 -15.21 11.72
C ALA A 747 -18.87 -16.39 12.71
N PHE A 748 -19.22 -17.59 12.23
CA PHE A 748 -19.47 -18.75 13.09
C PHE A 748 -19.21 -20.08 12.40
N VAL A 749 -18.98 -21.13 13.21
CA VAL A 749 -18.93 -22.52 12.81
C VAL A 749 -20.33 -23.00 12.44
N SER A 750 -20.55 -23.43 11.21
CA SER A 750 -21.84 -23.97 10.76
C SER A 750 -21.87 -25.51 10.72
N LYS A 751 -20.68 -26.15 10.66
CA LYS A 751 -20.55 -27.61 10.77
C LYS A 751 -19.12 -27.96 11.21
N ASP A 752 -19.01 -28.80 12.22
CA ASP A 752 -17.73 -29.36 12.71
C ASP A 752 -18.01 -30.60 13.57
N ASN A 753 -17.03 -31.52 13.69
CA ASN A 753 -17.19 -32.72 14.51
C ASN A 753 -16.85 -32.47 15.99
N ASN A 754 -16.02 -31.46 16.29
CA ASN A 754 -15.55 -31.16 17.65
C ASN A 754 -16.14 -29.87 18.20
N LEU A 755 -16.33 -28.88 17.33
CA LEU A 755 -16.85 -27.58 17.73
C LEU A 755 -18.38 -27.51 17.59
N PRO A 756 -19.09 -26.93 18.56
CA PRO A 756 -20.54 -26.79 18.46
C PRO A 756 -20.92 -25.79 17.35
N GLU A 757 -21.96 -26.13 16.61
CA GLU A 757 -22.57 -25.22 15.64
C GLU A 757 -22.98 -23.88 16.30
N GLY A 758 -22.79 -22.77 15.60
CA GLY A 758 -23.03 -21.41 16.09
C GLY A 758 -21.89 -20.85 16.94
N ARG A 759 -20.79 -21.59 17.16
CA ARG A 759 -19.58 -21.08 17.82
C ARG A 759 -18.97 -19.95 17.00
N ARG A 760 -18.77 -18.77 17.61
CA ARG A 760 -18.13 -17.63 16.95
C ARG A 760 -16.68 -17.92 16.61
N LEU A 761 -16.25 -17.44 15.44
CA LEU A 761 -14.85 -17.50 15.05
C LEU A 761 -14.00 -16.62 15.96
N THR A 762 -12.74 -17.03 16.15
CA THR A 762 -11.78 -16.29 16.96
C THR A 762 -11.54 -14.88 16.43
N ASN A 763 -11.44 -13.93 17.33
CA ASN A 763 -11.13 -12.51 17.06
C ASN A 763 -12.02 -11.88 15.98
N ALA A 764 -13.27 -12.36 15.85
CA ALA A 764 -14.30 -11.87 14.94
C ALA A 764 -15.41 -11.13 15.71
N PRO A 765 -15.27 -9.81 15.95
CA PRO A 765 -16.32 -9.03 16.62
C PRO A 765 -17.55 -8.94 15.75
N THR A 766 -18.74 -8.93 16.41
CA THR A 766 -20.01 -8.81 15.70
C THR A 766 -20.26 -7.41 15.16
N GLN A 767 -19.54 -6.43 15.65
CA GLN A 767 -19.66 -5.03 15.23
C GLN A 767 -18.37 -4.26 15.52
N GLY A 768 -18.10 -3.26 14.70
CA GLY A 768 -17.02 -2.33 14.90
C GLY A 768 -17.23 -1.06 14.09
N ALA A 769 -16.52 -0.02 14.47
CA ALA A 769 -16.52 1.25 13.77
C ALA A 769 -15.21 2.01 13.99
N SER A 770 -14.75 2.71 12.98
CA SER A 770 -13.64 3.64 13.09
C SER A 770 -14.02 4.98 12.50
N LEU A 771 -13.48 6.04 13.08
CA LEU A 771 -13.55 7.39 12.55
C LEU A 771 -12.23 8.06 12.83
N TRP A 772 -11.58 8.56 11.81
CA TRP A 772 -10.49 9.51 11.93
C TRP A 772 -10.81 10.71 11.07
N THR A 773 -10.68 11.90 11.62
CA THR A 773 -10.91 13.15 10.90
C THR A 773 -9.86 14.17 11.26
N THR A 774 -9.43 14.97 10.27
CA THR A 774 -8.48 16.06 10.44
C THR A 774 -9.03 17.34 9.83
N TYR A 775 -8.72 18.45 10.45
CA TYR A 775 -8.93 19.77 9.88
C TYR A 775 -7.66 20.60 9.92
N GLU A 776 -7.22 21.06 8.76
CA GLU A 776 -6.10 21.99 8.60
C GLU A 776 -6.60 23.39 8.26
N VAL A 777 -6.14 24.38 9.02
CA VAL A 777 -6.48 25.77 8.81
C VAL A 777 -5.88 26.29 7.50
N GLN A 778 -6.75 26.69 6.56
CA GLN A 778 -6.36 27.05 5.18
C GLN A 778 -5.94 28.50 5.01
N LYS A 779 -6.27 29.40 5.93
CA LYS A 779 -6.07 30.86 5.78
C LYS A 779 -5.72 31.52 7.12
N GLY A 780 -5.12 32.72 7.04
CA GLY A 780 -4.78 33.55 8.20
C GLY A 780 -3.48 33.11 8.90
N ASP A 781 -3.24 33.67 10.09
CA ASP A 781 -1.99 33.48 10.83
C ASP A 781 -1.75 32.05 11.33
N LEU A 782 -2.82 31.24 11.39
CA LEU A 782 -2.77 29.85 11.81
C LEU A 782 -2.80 28.88 10.62
N ARG A 783 -2.59 29.37 9.37
CA ARG A 783 -2.52 28.50 8.19
C ARG A 783 -1.50 27.38 8.42
N GLY A 784 -1.90 26.14 8.10
CA GLY A 784 -1.09 24.94 8.29
C GLY A 784 -1.20 24.33 9.71
N LEU A 785 -1.97 24.94 10.63
CA LEU A 785 -2.33 24.28 11.88
C LEU A 785 -3.38 23.20 11.63
N GLY A 786 -3.02 21.95 11.91
CA GLY A 786 -3.88 20.79 11.79
C GLY A 786 -4.30 20.25 13.16
N ILE A 787 -5.54 19.80 13.26
CA ILE A 787 -6.07 19.10 14.43
C ILE A 787 -6.73 17.82 13.92
N GLY A 788 -6.38 16.67 14.52
CA GLY A 788 -6.96 15.37 14.21
C GLY A 788 -7.60 14.72 15.44
N ALA A 789 -8.65 13.93 15.21
CA ALA A 789 -9.33 13.13 16.21
C ALA A 789 -9.74 11.78 15.65
N GLY A 790 -9.55 10.72 16.45
CA GLY A 790 -9.86 9.34 16.10
C GLY A 790 -10.67 8.62 17.17
N LEU A 791 -11.65 7.81 16.73
CA LEU A 791 -12.41 6.89 17.56
C LEU A 791 -12.38 5.50 16.90
N PHE A 792 -11.96 4.48 17.66
CA PHE A 792 -11.87 3.11 17.20
C PHE A 792 -12.65 2.20 18.15
N PHE A 793 -13.85 1.82 17.73
CA PHE A 793 -14.73 0.92 18.46
C PHE A 793 -14.57 -0.51 17.93
N VAL A 794 -14.32 -1.46 18.82
CA VAL A 794 -14.33 -2.91 18.55
C VAL A 794 -15.24 -3.58 19.54
N GLY A 795 -16.20 -4.35 19.04
CA GLY A 795 -17.17 -5.12 19.85
C GLY A 795 -16.51 -6.25 20.63
N ASP A 796 -17.32 -6.89 21.46
CA ASP A 796 -16.92 -8.12 22.15
C ASP A 796 -16.62 -9.25 21.14
N ARG A 797 -15.64 -10.09 21.47
CA ARG A 797 -15.19 -11.17 20.60
C ARG A 797 -14.60 -12.33 21.35
N THR A 798 -14.60 -13.51 20.74
CA THR A 798 -14.00 -14.71 21.28
C THR A 798 -12.48 -14.63 21.13
N ALA A 799 -11.75 -14.90 22.21
CA ALA A 799 -10.28 -14.91 22.20
C ALA A 799 -9.70 -16.17 21.54
N ASN A 800 -10.36 -17.30 21.72
CA ASN A 800 -9.98 -18.61 21.16
C ASN A 800 -11.25 -19.40 20.88
N ILE A 801 -11.29 -20.13 19.77
CA ILE A 801 -12.46 -20.91 19.37
C ILE A 801 -12.69 -22.13 20.27
N ASP A 802 -11.62 -22.76 20.77
CA ASP A 802 -11.68 -23.94 21.64
C ASP A 802 -12.07 -23.56 23.07
N ASP A 803 -11.47 -22.48 23.60
CA ASP A 803 -11.78 -21.94 24.93
C ASP A 803 -12.36 -20.51 24.79
N PRO A 804 -13.70 -20.35 24.86
CA PRO A 804 -14.37 -19.12 24.46
C PRO A 804 -14.28 -18.01 25.50
N LEU A 805 -13.08 -17.61 25.92
CA LEU A 805 -12.92 -16.37 26.67
C LEU A 805 -13.42 -15.20 25.85
N THR A 806 -14.39 -14.47 26.37
CA THR A 806 -14.86 -13.23 25.73
C THR A 806 -13.96 -12.06 26.10
N LEU A 807 -13.31 -11.48 25.10
CA LEU A 807 -12.60 -10.22 25.23
C LEU A 807 -13.61 -9.06 25.23
N PRO A 808 -13.53 -8.14 26.20
CA PRO A 808 -14.45 -7.01 26.30
C PRO A 808 -14.37 -6.08 25.08
N SER A 809 -15.49 -5.47 24.73
CA SER A 809 -15.54 -4.36 23.79
C SER A 809 -14.77 -3.15 24.31
N TYR A 810 -14.26 -2.30 23.39
CA TYR A 810 -13.56 -1.08 23.77
C TYR A 810 -13.79 0.05 22.77
N VAL A 811 -13.55 1.29 23.20
CA VAL A 811 -13.42 2.47 22.35
C VAL A 811 -12.07 3.10 22.64
N ARG A 812 -11.15 3.02 21.69
CA ARG A 812 -9.87 3.76 21.76
C ARG A 812 -10.07 5.13 21.15
N THR A 813 -9.60 6.16 21.84
CA THR A 813 -9.65 7.54 21.37
C THR A 813 -8.22 8.04 21.18
N ASP A 814 -7.96 8.56 19.98
CA ASP A 814 -6.67 9.13 19.58
C ASP A 814 -6.87 10.59 19.15
N ALA A 815 -5.82 11.41 19.20
CA ALA A 815 -5.83 12.76 18.65
C ALA A 815 -4.46 13.13 18.07
N SER A 816 -4.45 14.15 17.23
CA SER A 816 -3.21 14.75 16.75
C SER A 816 -3.30 16.28 16.69
N ILE A 817 -2.16 16.92 16.83
CA ILE A 817 -1.97 18.33 16.55
C ILE A 817 -0.75 18.42 15.67
N SER A 818 -0.87 19.11 14.52
CA SER A 818 0.24 19.30 13.60
C SER A 818 0.33 20.76 13.16
N TYR A 819 1.50 21.15 12.73
CA TYR A 819 1.72 22.45 12.12
C TYR A 819 2.66 22.28 10.94
N LYS A 820 2.17 22.61 9.73
CA LYS A 820 2.92 22.56 8.46
C LYS A 820 3.16 23.98 7.98
N ARG A 821 4.41 24.28 7.69
CA ARG A 821 4.76 25.60 7.13
C ARG A 821 5.96 25.46 6.22
N ASP A 822 5.82 25.98 5.00
CA ASP A 822 6.84 25.89 3.96
C ASP A 822 7.29 24.43 3.77
N ASN A 823 8.54 24.13 4.05
CA ASN A 823 9.18 22.82 3.87
C ASN A 823 9.32 22.02 5.16
N TRP A 824 8.62 22.34 6.25
CA TRP A 824 8.67 21.54 7.48
C TRP A 824 7.29 21.32 8.10
N ARG A 825 7.16 20.21 8.80
CA ARG A 825 5.97 19.82 9.57
C ARG A 825 6.41 19.33 10.95
N ALA A 826 5.70 19.76 11.97
CA ALA A 826 5.78 19.15 13.30
C ALA A 826 4.43 18.56 13.68
N ALA A 827 4.42 17.38 14.26
CA ALA A 827 3.19 16.72 14.69
C ALA A 827 3.36 16.10 16.08
N LEU A 828 2.29 16.15 16.86
CA LEU A 828 2.12 15.42 18.12
C LEU A 828 0.92 14.49 17.97
N ASN A 829 1.15 13.20 18.18
CA ASN A 829 0.11 12.17 18.15
C ASN A 829 -0.09 11.61 19.56
N PHE A 830 -1.33 11.61 20.01
CA PHE A 830 -1.79 11.11 21.30
C PHE A 830 -2.62 9.85 21.06
N LYS A 831 -2.14 8.69 21.44
CA LYS A 831 -2.85 7.41 21.28
C LYS A 831 -3.42 6.95 22.60
N ASN A 832 -4.61 6.34 22.59
CA ASN A 832 -5.29 5.86 23.79
C ASN A 832 -5.38 6.93 24.89
N ILE A 833 -5.91 8.10 24.56
CA ILE A 833 -5.94 9.30 25.43
C ILE A 833 -6.55 9.00 26.81
N PHE A 834 -7.57 8.15 26.86
CA PHE A 834 -8.26 7.79 28.10
C PHE A 834 -7.59 6.62 28.85
N ASN A 835 -6.43 6.15 28.35
CA ASN A 835 -5.66 5.05 28.93
C ASN A 835 -6.50 3.80 29.23
N ILE A 836 -7.45 3.47 28.33
CA ILE A 836 -8.27 2.27 28.48
C ILE A 836 -7.42 1.01 28.39
N LYS A 837 -7.77 -0.02 29.16
CA LYS A 837 -7.16 -1.35 29.07
C LYS A 837 -7.97 -2.17 28.06
N TYR A 838 -7.31 -2.64 27.01
CA TYR A 838 -7.92 -3.47 25.99
C TYR A 838 -6.92 -4.52 25.48
N TYR A 839 -7.42 -5.51 24.75
CA TYR A 839 -6.67 -6.69 24.40
C TYR A 839 -6.87 -7.02 22.92
N GLU A 840 -5.87 -7.69 22.32
CA GLU A 840 -5.98 -8.38 21.03
C GLU A 840 -5.68 -9.86 21.20
N SER A 841 -6.09 -10.70 20.24
CA SER A 841 -5.86 -12.14 20.28
C SER A 841 -5.38 -12.63 18.92
N ASN A 842 -4.54 -13.68 18.92
CA ASN A 842 -4.06 -14.36 17.72
C ASN A 842 -4.52 -15.83 17.65
N ASP A 843 -5.66 -16.20 18.18
CA ASP A 843 -6.24 -17.53 18.31
C ASP A 843 -5.72 -18.34 19.50
N PHE A 844 -4.46 -18.19 19.86
CA PHE A 844 -3.82 -18.98 20.91
C PHE A 844 -3.57 -18.15 22.17
N LEU A 845 -3.34 -16.85 22.00
CA LEU A 845 -2.85 -15.96 23.05
C LEU A 845 -3.55 -14.61 23.03
N VAL A 846 -3.58 -13.96 24.18
CA VAL A 846 -4.16 -12.63 24.39
C VAL A 846 -3.04 -11.64 24.74
N PHE A 847 -3.07 -10.49 24.11
CA PHE A 847 -2.07 -9.43 24.25
C PHE A 847 -2.71 -8.16 24.83
N PRO A 848 -2.36 -7.72 26.02
CA PRO A 848 -2.76 -6.40 26.50
C PRO A 848 -2.14 -5.35 25.61
N GLN A 849 -2.91 -4.34 25.25
CA GLN A 849 -2.47 -3.30 24.31
C GLN A 849 -1.94 -2.06 25.02
N ALA A 850 -1.19 -1.22 24.27
CA ALA A 850 -0.47 -0.07 24.81
C ALA A 850 -1.36 0.88 25.64
N PRO A 851 -0.86 1.39 26.78
CA PRO A 851 -1.50 2.46 27.53
C PRO A 851 -1.46 3.77 26.74
N PHE A 852 -1.76 4.89 27.40
CA PHE A 852 -1.57 6.20 26.78
C PHE A 852 -0.15 6.33 26.21
N THR A 853 -0.07 6.75 24.95
CA THR A 853 1.20 6.90 24.23
C THR A 853 1.24 8.27 23.55
N LEU A 854 2.33 8.99 23.76
CA LEU A 854 2.64 10.25 23.09
C LEU A 854 3.78 10.04 22.10
N GLN A 855 3.66 10.62 20.93
CA GLN A 855 4.66 10.59 19.88
C GLN A 855 4.77 11.97 19.23
N GLY A 856 5.98 12.46 19.05
CA GLY A 856 6.29 13.70 18.34
C GLY A 856 7.13 13.43 17.11
N THR A 857 6.75 14.00 15.96
CA THR A 857 7.48 13.87 14.70
C THR A 857 7.81 15.25 14.15
N ILE A 858 9.03 15.43 13.66
CA ILE A 858 9.46 16.58 12.87
C ILE A 858 9.86 16.06 11.50
N SER A 859 9.24 16.60 10.46
CA SER A 859 9.50 16.30 9.05
C SER A 859 10.05 17.55 8.37
N VAL A 860 11.08 17.39 7.54
CA VAL A 860 11.63 18.46 6.69
C VAL A 860 11.71 17.94 5.26
N GLU A 861 11.17 18.69 4.32
CA GLU A 861 11.12 18.39 2.89
C GLU A 861 11.94 19.44 2.11
N PHE A 862 12.68 19.01 1.05
CA PHE A 862 13.56 19.86 0.26
C PHE A 862 13.31 19.70 -1.24
#